data_49bf8b57879782c35a5ae5f1c5627d5e
#
_entry.id   49bf8b57879782c35a5ae5f1c5627d5e
#
_cell.length_a   1.000
_cell.length_b   1.000
_cell.length_c   1.000
_cell.angle_alpha   90.00
_cell.angle_beta   90.00
_cell.angle_gamma   90.00
#
_symmetry.space_group_name_H-M   'P 1'
#
loop_
_entity.id
_entity.type
_entity.pdbx_description
1 polymer ?
#
loop_
_entity_poly.entity_id
_entity_poly.type
_entity_poly.pdbx_seq_one_letter_code
_entity_poly.pdbx_strand_id
1 'polypeptide(L)'
;MKNQTSLLALIATGLLISSSTLGQQANTTSASAPASAVKSVQVSVPVKEAEVGQQIQVTVVATDASGKAVNEKPSTYFAGPFDIAAVDDDGNVKLFGTGQVTVGAIVGGVPALATFMVKPPSVNSIEVSKRKTPLVVGDTVQMNAVTRVLNGVPRTGVPINWTSDNTSVATVDVGGVVTGIAPGKATITATAGSASTKTSISVIKSNLRSLSITAGAKNARTGDVVHFTAKADPAHDAITRWSVSGSGATVDADGAFLAELPGTYIVTGTSGTLSSSASIVVTPRDLEREVKVVGRAPMKEFQGAEQWIIGNYAYYSTIADRFFVYDISDPTQPKLTDTIKVDARLVNDIMTTADGKILVISRENASNRKNGIAFYDTSDPAHPKLISEYTATVTGGVHSAFVHDHYVYLTDDATGSMRVIDFKDVKNPKEVARWQTENPLAGAIRTKEGEQVAGRYIHDLQVKDGLAYLAYWHDGLVILDVGAGLKGGSPERPQLVSQLRFNHNELYGNGWLAGTHSVYRYKNYVFIGDEVFPALFDIKSQKRFPVRGIVHVVDVSDIHNPRKVAEYPVPEGGAHNMWVEDDVMYLGYYSGGGRVVDVSGELGGDLYRQGREIARVWTGDANGFRANLPFTWGAQPHKGLIYFNDIHSGLWIVKLGEKIDKGSTTAPGP
;
A
#
# COMPACT_ATOMS: atom_id res chain seq x y z
N MET A 1 -0.74 39.55 11.37
CA MET A 1 -1.09 39.63 9.95
C MET A 1 0.11 40.12 9.14
N LYS A 2 1.19 39.33 9.00
CA LYS A 2 2.37 39.64 8.14
C LYS A 2 3.24 38.42 7.90
N ASN A 3 2.68 37.22 7.74
CA ASN A 3 3.47 36.01 7.44
C ASN A 3 2.77 35.00 6.47
N GLN A 4 1.77 35.43 5.72
CA GLN A 4 1.10 34.54 4.75
C GLN A 4 1.52 34.77 3.28
N THR A 5 2.35 35.78 3.01
CA THR A 5 2.78 36.11 1.65
C THR A 5 4.06 35.37 1.21
N SER A 6 4.76 34.69 2.10
CA SER A 6 6.01 34.00 1.78
C SER A 6 5.83 32.52 1.36
N LEU A 7 4.66 31.94 1.60
CA LEU A 7 4.41 30.51 1.24
C LEU A 7 3.92 30.36 -0.21
N LEU A 8 3.29 31.37 -0.76
CA LEU A 8 2.81 31.38 -2.15
C LEU A 8 3.93 31.59 -3.20
N ALA A 9 5.05 32.17 -2.80
CA ALA A 9 6.21 32.34 -3.67
C ALA A 9 7.05 31.06 -3.84
N LEU A 10 6.96 30.10 -2.92
CA LEU A 10 7.70 28.83 -3.00
C LEU A 10 7.02 27.79 -3.89
N ILE A 11 5.71 27.87 -4.10
CA ILE A 11 4.99 26.92 -4.98
C ILE A 11 5.20 27.27 -6.46
N ALA A 12 5.36 28.55 -6.76
CA ALA A 12 5.66 28.99 -8.14
C ALA A 12 7.12 28.75 -8.56
N THR A 13 8.06 28.62 -7.61
CA THR A 13 9.48 28.40 -7.92
C THR A 13 9.86 26.92 -7.97
N GLY A 14 9.06 26.01 -7.42
CA GLY A 14 9.29 24.56 -7.47
C GLY A 14 9.00 23.93 -8.84
N LEU A 15 8.22 24.57 -9.69
CA LEU A 15 7.87 24.09 -11.04
C LEU A 15 8.81 24.58 -12.17
N LEU A 16 9.80 25.41 -11.85
CA LEU A 16 10.70 26.03 -12.84
C LEU A 16 12.15 25.51 -12.81
N ILE A 17 12.46 24.45 -12.02
CA ILE A 17 13.82 23.92 -11.94
C ILE A 17 13.87 22.45 -12.40
N SER A 18 13.57 22.22 -13.68
CA SER A 18 14.02 21.02 -14.37
C SER A 18 14.38 21.26 -15.83
N SER A 19 14.91 22.44 -16.17
CA SER A 19 15.53 22.66 -17.47
C SER A 19 16.63 23.71 -17.39
N SER A 20 17.81 23.28 -17.02
CA SER A 20 19.10 23.88 -17.36
C SER A 20 20.15 22.88 -16.89
N THR A 21 21.07 22.37 -17.67
CA THR A 21 21.96 22.98 -18.64
C THR A 21 22.74 21.90 -19.36
N LEU A 22 22.94 22.03 -20.63
CA LEU A 22 24.28 21.98 -21.23
C LEU A 22 24.15 22.56 -22.63
N GLY A 23 24.82 23.68 -22.83
CA GLY A 23 24.76 24.41 -24.05
C GLY A 23 25.56 23.73 -25.17
N GLN A 24 25.00 23.83 -26.35
CA GLN A 24 25.74 24.02 -27.58
C GLN A 24 25.01 25.05 -28.40
N GLN A 25 25.74 26.15 -28.71
CA GLN A 25 25.32 27.18 -29.64
C GLN A 25 25.10 26.55 -31.01
N ALA A 26 23.85 26.56 -31.46
CA ALA A 26 23.53 26.56 -32.88
C ALA A 26 22.77 27.86 -33.12
N ASN A 27 23.41 28.80 -33.84
CA ASN A 27 22.78 29.97 -34.43
C ASN A 27 21.71 29.49 -35.41
N THR A 28 20.47 29.46 -34.97
CA THR A 28 19.31 29.55 -35.88
C THR A 28 18.48 30.73 -35.39
N THR A 29 18.38 31.75 -36.21
CA THR A 29 17.40 32.82 -36.08
C THR A 29 16.00 32.22 -36.10
N SER A 30 15.49 31.85 -34.90
CA SER A 30 14.07 31.60 -34.72
C SER A 30 13.37 32.96 -34.70
N ALA A 31 12.46 33.16 -35.65
CA ALA A 31 11.52 34.26 -35.58
C ALA A 31 10.84 34.22 -34.19
N SER A 32 10.98 35.27 -33.41
CA SER A 32 10.29 35.40 -32.12
C SER A 32 8.79 35.30 -32.39
N ALA A 33 8.12 34.37 -31.75
CA ALA A 33 6.66 34.34 -31.76
C ALA A 33 6.13 35.74 -31.38
N PRO A 34 5.09 36.25 -32.00
CA PRO A 34 4.54 37.56 -31.68
C PRO A 34 4.20 37.61 -30.20
N ALA A 35 4.61 38.71 -29.52
CA ALA A 35 4.32 38.89 -28.11
C ALA A 35 2.81 38.80 -27.88
N SER A 36 2.39 38.00 -26.88
CA SER A 36 0.96 37.86 -26.53
C SER A 36 0.35 39.21 -26.16
N ALA A 37 -0.86 39.46 -26.67
CA ALA A 37 -1.65 40.63 -26.33
C ALA A 37 -2.23 40.57 -24.89
N VAL A 38 -2.15 39.43 -24.21
CA VAL A 38 -2.73 39.22 -22.89
C VAL A 38 -2.01 40.07 -21.85
N LYS A 39 -2.78 40.81 -21.07
CA LYS A 39 -2.30 41.63 -19.90
C LYS A 39 -2.91 41.23 -18.60
N SER A 40 -4.10 40.63 -18.62
CA SER A 40 -4.76 40.11 -17.41
C SER A 40 -5.45 38.79 -17.72
N VAL A 41 -5.41 37.89 -16.74
CA VAL A 41 -6.12 36.60 -16.78
C VAL A 41 -6.95 36.47 -15.52
N GLN A 42 -8.17 36.00 -15.67
CA GLN A 42 -9.05 35.65 -14.57
C GLN A 42 -9.41 34.19 -14.66
N VAL A 43 -9.17 33.45 -13.60
CA VAL A 43 -9.59 32.06 -13.42
C VAL A 43 -10.75 31.99 -12.45
N SER A 44 -11.77 31.24 -12.79
CA SER A 44 -12.93 31.03 -11.93
C SER A 44 -13.41 29.58 -12.00
N VAL A 45 -14.04 29.15 -10.91
CA VAL A 45 -14.72 27.87 -10.77
C VAL A 45 -16.18 28.11 -10.40
N PRO A 46 -17.13 27.25 -10.85
CA PRO A 46 -18.56 27.48 -10.67
C PRO A 46 -19.03 27.31 -9.22
N VAL A 47 -18.17 26.79 -8.33
CA VAL A 47 -18.53 26.40 -6.96
C VAL A 47 -17.48 26.89 -5.95
N LYS A 48 -17.93 27.19 -4.73
CA LYS A 48 -17.02 27.43 -3.59
C LYS A 48 -16.68 26.15 -2.83
N GLU A 49 -17.55 25.14 -2.96
CA GLU A 49 -17.40 23.84 -2.34
C GLU A 49 -17.83 22.76 -3.35
N ALA A 50 -17.08 21.66 -3.36
CA ALA A 50 -17.36 20.48 -4.16
C ALA A 50 -17.15 19.21 -3.33
N GLU A 51 -17.60 18.06 -3.82
CA GLU A 51 -17.39 16.78 -3.19
C GLU A 51 -16.35 15.96 -3.97
N VAL A 52 -15.62 15.11 -3.25
CA VAL A 52 -14.74 14.10 -3.87
C VAL A 52 -15.53 13.29 -4.89
N GLY A 53 -14.93 13.06 -6.07
CA GLY A 53 -15.56 12.37 -7.19
C GLY A 53 -16.33 13.26 -8.15
N GLN A 54 -16.57 14.53 -7.81
CA GLN A 54 -17.13 15.50 -8.76
C GLN A 54 -16.06 15.97 -9.76
N GLN A 55 -16.50 16.39 -10.91
CA GLN A 55 -15.70 17.03 -11.94
C GLN A 55 -16.10 18.50 -12.04
N ILE A 56 -15.10 19.39 -12.01
CA ILE A 56 -15.27 20.84 -12.03
C ILE A 56 -14.60 21.39 -13.28
N GLN A 57 -15.31 22.24 -14.04
CA GLN A 57 -14.74 22.94 -15.18
C GLN A 57 -14.17 24.29 -14.75
N VAL A 58 -12.90 24.55 -15.06
CA VAL A 58 -12.25 25.84 -14.89
C VAL A 58 -12.63 26.76 -16.05
N THR A 59 -13.06 27.97 -15.72
CA THR A 59 -13.29 29.03 -16.70
C THR A 59 -12.15 30.02 -16.67
N VAL A 60 -11.59 30.32 -17.86
CA VAL A 60 -10.46 31.24 -18.01
C VAL A 60 -10.87 32.38 -18.95
N VAL A 61 -10.65 33.62 -18.52
CA VAL A 61 -10.89 34.83 -19.31
C VAL A 61 -9.59 35.63 -19.36
N ALA A 62 -9.09 35.87 -20.56
CA ALA A 62 -7.90 36.71 -20.80
C ALA A 62 -8.30 38.04 -21.42
N THR A 63 -7.65 39.14 -21.00
CA THR A 63 -7.92 40.48 -21.53
C THR A 63 -6.62 41.20 -21.90
N ASP A 64 -6.70 42.13 -22.84
CA ASP A 64 -5.63 43.06 -23.20
C ASP A 64 -5.56 44.29 -22.28
N ALA A 65 -4.67 45.22 -22.57
CA ALA A 65 -4.48 46.44 -21.80
C ALA A 65 -5.70 47.38 -21.78
N SER A 66 -6.63 47.23 -22.72
CA SER A 66 -7.87 47.99 -22.79
C SER A 66 -9.05 47.29 -22.07
N GLY A 67 -8.83 46.09 -21.53
CA GLY A 67 -9.88 45.26 -20.92
C GLY A 67 -10.69 44.45 -21.93
N LYS A 68 -10.35 44.45 -23.19
CA LYS A 68 -11.02 43.66 -24.23
C LYS A 68 -10.59 42.19 -24.16
N ALA A 69 -11.54 41.28 -24.29
CA ALA A 69 -11.26 39.85 -24.30
C ALA A 69 -10.30 39.43 -25.42
N VAL A 70 -9.31 38.62 -25.07
CA VAL A 70 -8.33 38.02 -25.99
C VAL A 70 -8.64 36.54 -26.10
N ASN A 71 -8.86 36.05 -27.29
CA ASN A 71 -9.13 34.65 -27.57
C ASN A 71 -7.83 33.86 -27.75
N GLU A 72 -7.07 33.74 -26.64
CA GLU A 72 -5.85 32.93 -26.57
C GLU A 72 -6.09 31.80 -25.56
N LYS A 73 -5.81 30.56 -25.97
CA LYS A 73 -5.99 29.41 -25.09
C LYS A 73 -4.91 29.37 -24.00
N PRO A 74 -5.23 28.83 -22.81
CA PRO A 74 -4.21 28.56 -21.81
C PRO A 74 -3.10 27.67 -22.37
N SER A 75 -1.87 28.06 -22.13
CA SER A 75 -0.69 27.22 -22.43
C SER A 75 -0.54 26.08 -21.40
N THR A 76 -1.08 26.30 -20.20
CA THR A 76 -0.99 25.34 -19.09
C THR A 76 -2.15 25.54 -18.14
N TYR A 77 -2.77 24.46 -17.70
CA TYR A 77 -3.60 24.39 -16.52
C TYR A 77 -2.83 23.70 -15.39
N PHE A 78 -3.12 24.04 -14.15
CA PHE A 78 -2.56 23.34 -13.00
C PHE A 78 -3.56 23.32 -11.84
N ALA A 79 -3.46 22.27 -11.00
CA ALA A 79 -4.24 22.09 -9.81
C ALA A 79 -3.34 21.56 -8.67
N GLY A 80 -3.68 21.87 -7.45
CA GLY A 80 -2.97 21.36 -6.28
C GLY A 80 -3.74 21.54 -4.99
N PRO A 81 -3.45 20.76 -3.95
CA PRO A 81 -2.45 19.66 -3.89
C PRO A 81 -2.79 18.47 -4.81
N PHE A 82 -1.77 17.80 -5.31
CA PHE A 82 -1.94 16.71 -6.31
C PHE A 82 -2.64 15.46 -5.77
N ASP A 83 -2.60 15.23 -4.47
CA ASP A 83 -3.34 14.17 -3.78
C ASP A 83 -4.82 14.52 -3.58
N ILE A 84 -5.23 15.76 -3.80
CA ILE A 84 -6.62 16.22 -3.69
C ILE A 84 -7.24 16.43 -5.06
N ALA A 85 -6.52 17.03 -6.01
CA ALA A 85 -7.08 17.39 -7.31
C ALA A 85 -6.04 17.35 -8.43
N ALA A 86 -6.51 17.08 -9.65
CA ALA A 86 -5.73 17.23 -10.86
C ALA A 86 -6.59 17.83 -11.99
N VAL A 87 -5.97 18.51 -12.95
CA VAL A 87 -6.65 19.18 -14.05
C VAL A 87 -6.07 18.70 -15.39
N ASP A 88 -6.95 18.48 -16.37
CA ASP A 88 -6.54 18.16 -17.75
C ASP A 88 -6.31 19.43 -18.60
N ASP A 89 -5.85 19.22 -19.84
CA ASP A 89 -5.56 20.30 -20.79
C ASP A 89 -6.79 21.06 -21.29
N ASP A 90 -7.98 20.58 -21.00
CA ASP A 90 -9.25 21.23 -21.32
C ASP A 90 -9.82 21.97 -20.10
N GLY A 91 -9.11 21.95 -18.95
CA GLY A 91 -9.51 22.62 -17.71
C GLY A 91 -10.54 21.85 -16.88
N ASN A 92 -10.71 20.53 -17.12
CA ASN A 92 -11.54 19.71 -16.26
C ASN A 92 -10.76 19.26 -15.05
N VAL A 93 -11.24 19.59 -13.85
CA VAL A 93 -10.63 19.23 -12.56
C VAL A 93 -11.34 17.99 -12.01
N LYS A 94 -10.59 16.93 -11.74
CA LYS A 94 -11.02 15.75 -11.00
C LYS A 94 -10.61 15.85 -9.54
N LEU A 95 -11.48 15.43 -8.63
CA LEU A 95 -11.32 15.56 -7.18
C LEU A 95 -11.16 14.18 -6.55
N PHE A 96 -10.04 13.96 -5.87
CA PHE A 96 -9.67 12.65 -5.29
C PHE A 96 -9.69 12.65 -3.77
N GLY A 97 -9.33 13.78 -3.16
CA GLY A 97 -9.19 13.94 -1.72
C GLY A 97 -9.94 15.15 -1.20
N THR A 98 -9.94 15.35 0.11
CA THR A 98 -10.61 16.46 0.80
C THR A 98 -9.61 17.53 1.17
N GLY A 99 -10.05 18.79 1.14
CA GLY A 99 -9.23 19.93 1.52
C GLY A 99 -9.39 21.12 0.57
N GLN A 100 -8.59 22.16 0.80
CA GLN A 100 -8.57 23.33 -0.07
C GLN A 100 -7.80 23.00 -1.36
N VAL A 101 -8.41 23.27 -2.49
CA VAL A 101 -7.82 23.14 -3.82
C VAL A 101 -7.57 24.50 -4.42
N THR A 102 -6.38 24.66 -5.01
CA THR A 102 -6.02 25.79 -5.86
C THR A 102 -5.95 25.29 -7.30
N VAL A 103 -6.66 25.93 -8.21
CA VAL A 103 -6.59 25.70 -9.65
C VAL A 103 -6.10 26.93 -10.36
N GLY A 104 -5.42 26.78 -11.48
CA GLY A 104 -4.92 27.92 -12.21
C GLY A 104 -4.70 27.64 -13.69
N ALA A 105 -4.45 28.72 -14.42
CA ALA A 105 -4.07 28.69 -15.82
C ALA A 105 -3.04 29.78 -16.15
N ILE A 106 -2.26 29.54 -17.19
CA ILE A 106 -1.32 30.51 -17.78
C ILE A 106 -1.78 30.80 -19.20
N VAL A 107 -2.02 32.07 -19.51
CA VAL A 107 -2.37 32.52 -20.87
C VAL A 107 -1.42 33.66 -21.26
N GLY A 108 -0.75 33.53 -22.40
CA GLY A 108 0.20 34.54 -22.84
C GLY A 108 1.32 34.85 -21.83
N GLY A 109 1.68 33.87 -20.99
CA GLY A 109 2.67 34.03 -19.92
C GLY A 109 2.12 34.66 -18.63
N VAL A 110 0.82 35.01 -18.56
CA VAL A 110 0.18 35.62 -17.38
C VAL A 110 -0.55 34.52 -16.59
N PRO A 111 -0.18 34.25 -15.32
CA PRO A 111 -0.84 33.27 -14.48
C PRO A 111 -2.05 33.86 -13.75
N ALA A 112 -3.07 33.03 -13.51
CA ALA A 112 -4.18 33.35 -12.59
C ALA A 112 -4.63 32.11 -11.83
N LEU A 113 -5.24 32.32 -10.65
CA LEU A 113 -5.60 31.28 -9.69
C LEU A 113 -7.04 31.47 -9.18
N ALA A 114 -7.66 30.33 -8.84
CA ALA A 114 -8.89 30.29 -8.05
C ALA A 114 -8.79 29.18 -7.00
N THR A 115 -9.53 29.32 -5.90
CA THR A 115 -9.55 28.32 -4.82
C THR A 115 -10.96 27.91 -4.46
N PHE A 116 -11.14 26.66 -4.07
CA PHE A 116 -12.39 26.12 -3.53
C PHE A 116 -12.09 25.01 -2.53
N MET A 117 -13.13 24.57 -1.78
CA MET A 117 -13.01 23.52 -0.77
C MET A 117 -13.59 22.21 -1.33
N VAL A 118 -12.88 21.10 -1.11
CA VAL A 118 -13.38 19.76 -1.40
C VAL A 118 -13.76 19.05 -0.11
N LYS A 119 -15.01 18.60 -0.06
CA LYS A 119 -15.59 17.85 1.06
C LYS A 119 -15.63 16.35 0.74
N PRO A 120 -15.70 15.50 1.77
CA PRO A 120 -15.97 14.08 1.55
C PRO A 120 -17.30 13.89 0.80
N PRO A 121 -17.41 12.86 -0.06
CA PRO A 121 -18.65 12.60 -0.78
C PRO A 121 -19.80 12.30 0.19
N SER A 122 -21.01 12.76 -0.09
CA SER A 122 -22.17 12.53 0.75
C SER A 122 -22.53 11.04 0.84
N VAL A 123 -22.99 10.60 2.02
CA VAL A 123 -23.49 9.25 2.20
C VAL A 123 -24.84 9.10 1.50
N ASN A 124 -24.92 8.13 0.59
CA ASN A 124 -26.14 7.83 -0.18
C ASN A 124 -26.97 6.71 0.46
N SER A 125 -26.32 5.72 1.05
CA SER A 125 -26.98 4.58 1.69
C SER A 125 -26.21 4.04 2.87
N ILE A 126 -26.92 3.34 3.75
CA ILE A 126 -26.35 2.59 4.87
C ILE A 126 -26.84 1.15 4.76
N GLU A 127 -25.91 0.21 4.78
CA GLU A 127 -26.19 -1.22 4.92
C GLU A 127 -25.93 -1.63 6.35
N VAL A 128 -26.87 -2.31 6.99
CA VAL A 128 -26.73 -2.81 8.35
C VAL A 128 -26.84 -4.33 8.34
N SER A 129 -26.00 -4.98 9.14
CA SER A 129 -26.03 -6.42 9.31
C SER A 129 -27.41 -6.89 9.78
N LYS A 130 -28.00 -7.87 9.09
CA LYS A 130 -29.31 -8.45 9.43
C LYS A 130 -29.10 -9.68 10.33
N ARG A 131 -29.84 -9.73 11.44
CA ARG A 131 -29.86 -10.89 12.30
C ARG A 131 -31.03 -11.81 11.95
N LYS A 132 -30.77 -13.11 11.83
CA LYS A 132 -31.78 -14.14 11.56
C LYS A 132 -32.39 -14.73 12.83
N THR A 133 -31.62 -14.75 13.94
CA THR A 133 -32.03 -15.34 15.21
C THR A 133 -32.45 -14.28 16.24
N PRO A 134 -33.43 -14.54 17.12
CA PRO A 134 -33.79 -13.63 18.19
C PRO A 134 -32.63 -13.36 19.15
N LEU A 135 -32.61 -12.18 19.75
CA LEU A 135 -31.72 -11.84 20.87
C LEU A 135 -32.37 -12.35 22.18
N VAL A 136 -31.59 -12.90 23.07
CA VAL A 136 -32.10 -13.30 24.38
C VAL A 136 -32.00 -12.10 25.34
N VAL A 137 -32.95 -11.99 26.29
CA VAL A 137 -32.88 -10.95 27.33
C VAL A 137 -31.53 -11.01 28.08
N GLY A 138 -30.85 -9.88 28.13
CA GLY A 138 -29.51 -9.71 28.69
C GLY A 138 -28.37 -9.87 27.69
N ASP A 139 -28.62 -10.44 26.52
CA ASP A 139 -27.60 -10.53 25.46
C ASP A 139 -27.39 -9.19 24.75
N THR A 140 -26.21 -9.05 24.20
CA THR A 140 -25.85 -7.92 23.35
C THR A 140 -25.43 -8.39 21.96
N VAL A 141 -25.62 -7.54 20.95
CA VAL A 141 -25.15 -7.78 19.59
C VAL A 141 -24.56 -6.50 18.99
N GLN A 142 -23.37 -6.58 18.43
CA GLN A 142 -22.79 -5.51 17.63
C GLN A 142 -23.50 -5.47 16.28
N MET A 143 -24.13 -4.35 15.98
CA MET A 143 -24.66 -4.06 14.65
C MET A 143 -23.55 -3.39 13.83
N ASN A 144 -23.14 -4.06 12.74
CA ASN A 144 -22.19 -3.48 11.79
C ASN A 144 -22.95 -2.72 10.73
N ALA A 145 -22.49 -1.50 10.45
CA ALA A 145 -23.06 -0.67 9.42
C ALA A 145 -21.98 -0.20 8.44
N VAL A 146 -22.27 -0.29 7.15
CA VAL A 146 -21.41 0.20 6.08
C VAL A 146 -22.12 1.34 5.38
N THR A 147 -21.53 2.53 5.42
CA THR A 147 -22.00 3.70 4.67
C THR A 147 -21.43 3.67 3.26
N ARG A 148 -22.26 4.04 2.26
CA ARG A 148 -21.88 4.07 0.85
C ARG A 148 -22.22 5.41 0.22
N VAL A 149 -21.38 5.87 -0.70
CA VAL A 149 -21.63 7.03 -1.56
C VAL A 149 -22.46 6.63 -2.80
N LEU A 150 -22.82 7.60 -3.63
CA LEU A 150 -23.76 7.41 -4.75
C LEU A 150 -23.36 6.27 -5.72
N ASN A 151 -22.09 6.06 -5.96
CA ASN A 151 -21.57 4.98 -6.82
C ASN A 151 -21.40 3.62 -6.09
N GLY A 152 -21.92 3.49 -4.86
CA GLY A 152 -21.87 2.25 -4.09
C GLY A 152 -20.54 2.00 -3.37
N VAL A 153 -19.55 2.89 -3.49
CA VAL A 153 -18.26 2.76 -2.80
C VAL A 153 -18.44 2.93 -1.30
N PRO A 154 -17.88 2.06 -0.45
CA PRO A 154 -17.88 2.24 0.99
C PRO A 154 -17.18 3.55 1.40
N ARG A 155 -17.77 4.26 2.36
CA ARG A 155 -17.20 5.44 2.98
C ARG A 155 -16.94 5.17 4.47
N THR A 156 -15.69 5.14 4.87
CA THR A 156 -15.26 4.95 6.27
C THR A 156 -15.25 6.27 7.05
N GLY A 157 -15.15 6.20 8.38
CA GLY A 157 -15.02 7.38 9.24
C GLY A 157 -16.28 8.26 9.34
N VAL A 158 -17.43 7.77 8.89
CA VAL A 158 -18.68 8.51 9.02
C VAL A 158 -19.34 8.17 10.34
N PRO A 159 -19.64 9.17 11.19
CA PRO A 159 -20.42 8.94 12.41
C PRO A 159 -21.80 8.38 12.08
N ILE A 160 -22.16 7.29 12.73
CA ILE A 160 -23.49 6.67 12.61
C ILE A 160 -24.25 6.92 13.90
N ASN A 161 -25.44 7.50 13.76
CA ASN A 161 -26.34 7.67 14.88
C ASN A 161 -27.33 6.51 14.92
N TRP A 162 -27.37 5.83 16.07
CA TRP A 162 -28.20 4.67 16.32
C TRP A 162 -29.36 5.01 17.23
N THR A 163 -30.56 4.54 16.90
CA THR A 163 -31.76 4.71 17.73
C THR A 163 -32.59 3.45 17.75
N SER A 164 -33.29 3.20 18.87
CA SER A 164 -34.31 2.16 19.00
C SER A 164 -35.69 2.82 19.12
N ASP A 165 -36.68 2.28 18.42
CA ASP A 165 -38.06 2.73 18.51
C ASP A 165 -38.78 2.19 19.78
N ASN A 166 -38.18 1.20 20.46
CA ASN A 166 -38.73 0.61 21.67
C ASN A 166 -37.61 0.21 22.66
N THR A 167 -37.14 1.17 23.45
CA THR A 167 -36.06 0.98 24.42
C THR A 167 -36.44 0.07 25.59
N SER A 168 -37.71 -0.18 25.84
CA SER A 168 -38.16 -1.17 26.82
C SER A 168 -37.95 -2.62 26.36
N VAL A 169 -37.81 -2.85 25.05
CA VAL A 169 -37.53 -4.16 24.46
C VAL A 169 -36.07 -4.31 24.12
N ALA A 170 -35.48 -3.31 23.45
CA ALA A 170 -34.05 -3.31 23.13
C ALA A 170 -33.50 -1.89 23.11
N THR A 171 -32.33 -1.69 23.71
CA THR A 171 -31.56 -0.44 23.61
C THR A 171 -30.44 -0.59 22.60
N VAL A 172 -29.94 0.54 22.10
CA VAL A 172 -28.71 0.59 21.27
C VAL A 172 -27.85 1.73 21.76
N ASP A 173 -26.54 1.51 21.86
CA ASP A 173 -25.57 2.53 22.23
C ASP A 173 -25.00 3.27 21.00
N VAL A 174 -24.14 4.27 21.23
CA VAL A 174 -23.50 5.06 20.18
C VAL A 174 -22.58 4.25 19.27
N GLY A 175 -22.06 3.11 19.75
CA GLY A 175 -21.24 2.18 18.97
C GLY A 175 -22.04 1.17 18.16
N GLY A 176 -23.39 1.17 18.28
CA GLY A 176 -24.26 0.21 17.59
C GLY A 176 -24.40 -1.11 18.33
N VAL A 177 -24.03 -1.19 19.62
CA VAL A 177 -24.28 -2.40 20.43
C VAL A 177 -25.73 -2.39 20.89
N VAL A 178 -26.51 -3.35 20.41
CA VAL A 178 -27.91 -3.55 20.80
C VAL A 178 -27.98 -4.50 21.99
N THR A 179 -28.70 -4.11 23.05
CA THR A 179 -28.97 -4.92 24.24
C THR A 179 -30.43 -5.31 24.34
N GLY A 180 -30.72 -6.60 24.51
CA GLY A 180 -32.07 -7.12 24.73
C GLY A 180 -32.52 -6.87 26.17
N ILE A 181 -33.58 -6.10 26.39
CA ILE A 181 -34.10 -5.71 27.73
C ILE A 181 -35.27 -6.58 28.14
N ALA A 182 -36.27 -6.74 27.29
CA ALA A 182 -37.48 -7.52 27.58
C ALA A 182 -37.99 -8.20 26.30
N PRO A 183 -38.74 -9.31 26.43
CA PRO A 183 -39.34 -9.99 25.27
C PRO A 183 -40.22 -9.06 24.44
N GLY A 184 -40.05 -9.09 23.10
CA GLY A 184 -40.81 -8.25 22.18
C GLY A 184 -40.07 -8.01 20.88
N LYS A 185 -40.47 -6.95 20.15
CA LYS A 185 -39.79 -6.48 18.93
C LYS A 185 -39.45 -5.01 19.06
N ALA A 186 -38.28 -4.65 18.57
CA ALA A 186 -37.82 -3.28 18.44
C ALA A 186 -37.22 -3.08 17.03
N THR A 187 -37.31 -1.85 16.51
CA THR A 187 -36.66 -1.46 15.27
C THR A 187 -35.46 -0.61 15.61
N ILE A 188 -34.28 -1.04 15.20
CA ILE A 188 -33.05 -0.26 15.29
C ILE A 188 -32.87 0.53 13.99
N THR A 189 -32.66 1.82 14.12
CA THR A 189 -32.43 2.73 13.00
C THR A 189 -30.99 3.23 13.06
N ALA A 190 -30.27 3.10 11.94
CA ALA A 190 -28.95 3.70 11.73
C ALA A 190 -29.08 4.88 10.78
N THR A 191 -28.50 6.03 11.14
CA THR A 191 -28.56 7.27 10.34
C THR A 191 -27.16 7.85 10.18
N ALA A 192 -26.81 8.27 8.96
CA ALA A 192 -25.57 8.97 8.65
C ALA A 192 -25.83 10.06 7.59
N GLY A 193 -25.74 11.34 7.98
CA GLY A 193 -26.18 12.44 7.14
C GLY A 193 -27.67 12.33 6.81
N SER A 194 -28.01 12.35 5.53
CA SER A 194 -29.39 12.18 5.04
C SER A 194 -29.82 10.71 4.87
N ALA A 195 -28.87 9.77 4.88
CA ALA A 195 -29.14 8.35 4.69
C ALA A 195 -29.60 7.68 5.99
N SER A 196 -30.55 6.78 5.91
CA SER A 196 -30.97 5.96 7.05
C SER A 196 -31.40 4.57 6.61
N THR A 197 -31.27 3.61 7.50
CA THR A 197 -31.75 2.23 7.31
C THR A 197 -32.31 1.69 8.61
N LYS A 198 -33.20 0.69 8.50
CA LYS A 198 -33.89 0.10 9.64
C LYS A 198 -33.74 -1.41 9.63
N THR A 199 -33.55 -1.98 10.82
CA THR A 199 -33.54 -3.43 11.02
C THR A 199 -34.39 -3.81 12.24
N SER A 200 -35.12 -4.89 12.14
CA SER A 200 -35.97 -5.38 13.24
C SER A 200 -35.15 -6.34 14.11
N ILE A 201 -35.24 -6.15 15.41
CA ILE A 201 -34.69 -7.05 16.44
C ILE A 201 -35.85 -7.67 17.20
N SER A 202 -35.85 -9.01 17.30
CA SER A 202 -36.77 -9.74 18.19
C SER A 202 -35.99 -10.13 19.44
N VAL A 203 -36.56 -9.88 20.62
CA VAL A 203 -36.02 -10.29 21.90
C VAL A 203 -36.93 -11.36 22.50
N ILE A 204 -36.33 -12.44 23.00
CA ILE A 204 -37.06 -13.54 23.65
C ILE A 204 -36.55 -13.71 25.10
N LYS A 205 -37.38 -14.34 25.94
CA LYS A 205 -36.98 -14.68 27.33
C LYS A 205 -35.80 -15.65 27.31
N SER A 206 -34.83 -15.44 28.20
CA SER A 206 -33.77 -16.41 28.41
C SER A 206 -34.35 -17.67 29.05
N ASN A 207 -34.05 -18.82 28.49
CA ASN A 207 -34.30 -20.12 29.07
C ASN A 207 -33.00 -20.89 29.38
N LEU A 208 -31.85 -20.17 29.33
CA LEU A 208 -30.53 -20.72 29.58
C LEU A 208 -30.41 -21.19 31.03
N ARG A 209 -29.92 -22.42 31.19
CA ARG A 209 -29.66 -23.05 32.49
C ARG A 209 -28.19 -23.02 32.85
N SER A 210 -27.30 -23.13 31.82
CA SER A 210 -25.88 -23.09 32.04
C SER A 210 -25.15 -22.55 30.79
N LEU A 211 -23.96 -21.98 31.03
CA LEU A 211 -22.98 -21.59 30.03
C LEU A 211 -21.63 -22.15 30.46
N SER A 212 -20.90 -22.75 29.52
CA SER A 212 -19.53 -23.20 29.75
C SER A 212 -18.61 -22.68 28.63
N ILE A 213 -17.40 -22.24 29.03
CA ILE A 213 -16.36 -21.76 28.12
C ILE A 213 -15.23 -22.76 28.13
N THR A 214 -14.75 -23.08 26.92
CA THR A 214 -13.62 -24.00 26.73
C THR A 214 -12.57 -23.29 25.89
N ALA A 215 -11.32 -23.28 26.34
CA ALA A 215 -10.18 -22.82 25.57
C ALA A 215 -9.72 -23.90 24.58
N GLY A 216 -9.41 -23.53 23.35
CA GLY A 216 -8.82 -24.44 22.35
C GLY A 216 -7.43 -24.94 22.74
N ALA A 217 -6.71 -24.17 23.57
CA ALA A 217 -5.45 -24.55 24.20
C ALA A 217 -5.33 -23.94 25.61
N LYS A 218 -4.62 -24.61 26.52
CA LYS A 218 -4.32 -24.07 27.87
C LYS A 218 -3.07 -23.20 27.90
N ASN A 219 -2.18 -23.39 26.95
CA ASN A 219 -0.92 -22.66 26.78
C ASN A 219 -0.80 -22.16 25.36
N ALA A 220 -0.21 -20.98 25.17
CA ALA A 220 0.09 -20.35 23.91
C ALA A 220 1.39 -19.56 24.02
N ARG A 221 1.93 -19.13 22.90
CA ARG A 221 2.98 -18.11 22.83
C ARG A 221 2.35 -16.77 22.46
N THR A 222 3.05 -15.68 22.71
CA THR A 222 2.63 -14.37 22.20
C THR A 222 2.39 -14.46 20.69
N GLY A 223 1.25 -13.91 20.23
CA GLY A 223 0.82 -13.93 18.84
C GLY A 223 0.19 -15.22 18.33
N ASP A 224 0.09 -16.28 19.13
CA ASP A 224 -0.73 -17.45 18.78
C ASP A 224 -2.21 -17.09 18.94
N VAL A 225 -3.03 -17.33 17.91
CA VAL A 225 -4.49 -17.20 17.99
C VAL A 225 -5.07 -18.47 18.60
N VAL A 226 -5.83 -18.34 19.67
CA VAL A 226 -6.50 -19.47 20.36
C VAL A 226 -8.00 -19.23 20.39
N HIS A 227 -8.76 -20.14 19.75
CA HIS A 227 -10.21 -20.03 19.71
C HIS A 227 -10.85 -20.57 21.01
N PHE A 228 -11.63 -19.71 21.66
CA PHE A 228 -12.48 -20.08 22.78
C PHE A 228 -13.88 -20.38 22.25
N THR A 229 -14.48 -21.44 22.78
CA THR A 229 -15.83 -21.86 22.39
C THR A 229 -16.78 -21.75 23.59
N ALA A 230 -17.99 -21.30 23.32
CA ALA A 230 -19.07 -21.26 24.31
C ALA A 230 -20.09 -22.36 24.04
N LYS A 231 -20.50 -23.09 25.06
CA LYS A 231 -21.58 -24.08 25.00
C LYS A 231 -22.66 -23.69 26.01
N ALA A 232 -23.86 -23.46 25.50
CA ALA A 232 -25.04 -23.14 26.29
C ALA A 232 -25.97 -24.35 26.45
N ASP A 233 -26.72 -24.44 27.54
CA ASP A 233 -27.81 -25.38 27.74
C ASP A 233 -29.11 -24.64 28.14
N PRO A 234 -30.22 -24.84 27.46
CA PRO A 234 -30.31 -25.55 26.19
C PRO A 234 -29.49 -24.84 25.10
N ALA A 235 -29.00 -25.64 24.10
CA ALA A 235 -28.26 -25.08 22.99
C ALA A 235 -29.13 -24.08 22.24
N HIS A 236 -28.60 -22.88 22.01
CA HIS A 236 -29.22 -21.84 21.18
C HIS A 236 -28.12 -21.05 20.49
N ASP A 237 -28.49 -20.34 19.43
CA ASP A 237 -27.58 -19.46 18.68
C ASP A 237 -27.36 -18.12 19.42
N ALA A 238 -27.24 -18.16 20.75
CA ALA A 238 -26.97 -16.95 21.50
C ALA A 238 -25.59 -16.42 21.17
N ILE A 239 -25.51 -15.13 20.96
CA ILE A 239 -24.23 -14.45 20.84
C ILE A 239 -23.58 -14.45 22.22
N THR A 240 -22.42 -15.09 22.32
CA THR A 240 -21.56 -14.95 23.47
C THR A 240 -20.78 -13.66 23.33
N ARG A 241 -20.92 -12.76 24.29
CA ARG A 241 -20.05 -11.60 24.41
C ARG A 241 -18.76 -12.03 25.08
N TRP A 242 -17.65 -11.78 24.43
CA TRP A 242 -16.34 -12.12 24.93
C TRP A 242 -15.66 -10.93 25.60
N SER A 243 -14.86 -11.21 26.61
CA SER A 243 -13.96 -10.27 27.25
C SER A 243 -12.72 -10.98 27.77
N VAL A 244 -11.61 -10.27 27.88
CA VAL A 244 -10.35 -10.79 28.41
C VAL A 244 -9.84 -9.90 29.53
N SER A 245 -9.21 -10.50 30.56
CA SER A 245 -8.60 -9.78 31.67
C SER A 245 -7.26 -9.18 31.29
N GLY A 246 -6.95 -8.00 31.85
CA GLY A 246 -5.63 -7.35 31.69
C GLY A 246 -5.46 -6.62 30.37
N SER A 247 -4.27 -6.05 30.19
CA SER A 247 -3.84 -5.37 28.97
C SER A 247 -2.86 -6.25 28.18
N GLY A 248 -2.76 -6.03 26.87
CA GLY A 248 -1.85 -6.79 26.01
C GLY A 248 -2.44 -8.07 25.42
N ALA A 249 -3.76 -8.27 25.57
CA ALA A 249 -4.50 -9.33 24.87
C ALA A 249 -5.86 -8.81 24.40
N THR A 250 -6.38 -9.43 23.35
CA THR A 250 -7.70 -9.19 22.78
C THR A 250 -8.45 -10.51 22.61
N VAL A 251 -9.76 -10.43 22.56
CA VAL A 251 -10.62 -11.53 22.12
C VAL A 251 -11.70 -10.98 21.21
N ASP A 252 -11.85 -11.57 20.04
CA ASP A 252 -12.80 -11.15 19.03
C ASP A 252 -14.21 -11.70 19.29
N ALA A 253 -15.17 -11.23 18.51
CA ALA A 253 -16.58 -11.60 18.66
C ALA A 253 -16.86 -13.11 18.41
N ASP A 254 -16.00 -13.81 17.72
CA ASP A 254 -16.03 -15.25 17.45
C ASP A 254 -15.26 -16.09 18.48
N GLY A 255 -14.65 -15.45 19.48
CA GLY A 255 -13.87 -16.11 20.53
C GLY A 255 -12.39 -16.30 20.17
N ALA A 256 -11.89 -15.69 19.12
CA ALA A 256 -10.48 -15.71 18.74
C ALA A 256 -9.68 -14.82 19.73
N PHE A 257 -8.91 -15.46 20.60
CA PHE A 257 -8.03 -14.82 21.58
C PHE A 257 -6.64 -14.67 21.01
N LEU A 258 -6.05 -13.50 21.22
CA LEU A 258 -4.67 -13.19 20.88
C LEU A 258 -4.03 -12.38 22.02
N ALA A 259 -2.78 -12.72 22.39
CA ALA A 259 -2.00 -11.90 23.31
C ALA A 259 -0.68 -11.45 22.68
N GLU A 260 -0.38 -10.17 22.82
CA GLU A 260 0.90 -9.56 22.42
C GLU A 260 1.95 -9.60 23.54
N LEU A 261 1.51 -9.75 24.78
CA LEU A 261 2.38 -9.82 25.96
C LEU A 261 2.24 -11.17 26.67
N PRO A 262 3.32 -11.69 27.28
CA PRO A 262 3.24 -12.90 28.09
C PRO A 262 2.46 -12.64 29.38
N GLY A 263 1.75 -13.65 29.87
CA GLY A 263 0.95 -13.56 31.11
C GLY A 263 -0.07 -14.67 31.22
N THR A 264 -0.84 -14.64 32.31
CA THR A 264 -2.01 -15.49 32.50
C THR A 264 -3.26 -14.65 32.29
N TYR A 265 -4.07 -15.05 31.33
CA TYR A 265 -5.28 -14.33 30.93
C TYR A 265 -6.52 -15.16 31.30
N ILE A 266 -7.59 -14.46 31.66
CA ILE A 266 -8.91 -15.04 31.87
C ILE A 266 -9.82 -14.55 30.78
N VAL A 267 -10.31 -15.46 29.93
CA VAL A 267 -11.27 -15.15 28.87
C VAL A 267 -12.66 -15.51 29.39
N THR A 268 -13.56 -14.54 29.38
CA THR A 268 -14.94 -14.67 29.89
C THR A 268 -15.90 -14.54 28.72
N GLY A 269 -16.78 -15.53 28.59
CA GLY A 269 -17.94 -15.47 27.70
C GLY A 269 -19.22 -15.21 28.52
N THR A 270 -20.06 -14.32 27.99
CA THR A 270 -21.37 -13.96 28.60
C THR A 270 -22.48 -14.16 27.57
N SER A 271 -23.56 -14.83 28.00
CA SER A 271 -24.75 -15.03 27.16
C SER A 271 -25.98 -14.83 28.06
N GLY A 272 -26.81 -13.85 27.72
CA GLY A 272 -27.87 -13.39 28.60
C GLY A 272 -27.31 -12.91 29.93
N THR A 273 -27.81 -13.52 31.03
CA THR A 273 -27.37 -13.25 32.41
C THR A 273 -26.31 -14.21 32.92
N LEU A 274 -25.93 -15.20 32.12
CA LEU A 274 -24.93 -16.22 32.51
C LEU A 274 -23.55 -15.82 32.01
N SER A 275 -22.53 -16.05 32.80
CA SER A 275 -21.13 -15.91 32.43
C SER A 275 -20.32 -17.15 32.86
N SER A 276 -19.29 -17.45 32.12
CA SER A 276 -18.32 -18.51 32.41
C SER A 276 -16.96 -18.08 31.90
N SER A 277 -15.89 -18.59 32.49
CA SER A 277 -14.53 -18.19 32.16
C SER A 277 -13.61 -19.39 32.01
N ALA A 278 -12.57 -19.24 31.22
CA ALA A 278 -11.45 -20.15 31.14
C ALA A 278 -10.13 -19.37 31.12
N SER A 279 -9.09 -19.94 31.69
CA SER A 279 -7.76 -19.33 31.72
C SER A 279 -6.85 -19.88 30.63
N ILE A 280 -5.89 -19.06 30.19
CA ILE A 280 -4.81 -19.43 29.28
C ILE A 280 -3.50 -18.82 29.77
N VAL A 281 -2.40 -19.57 29.67
CA VAL A 281 -1.05 -19.11 29.97
C VAL A 281 -0.34 -18.81 28.67
N VAL A 282 0.18 -17.59 28.52
CA VAL A 282 0.90 -17.14 27.35
C VAL A 282 2.36 -16.91 27.71
N THR A 283 3.26 -17.57 27.00
CA THR A 283 4.71 -17.43 27.12
C THR A 283 5.28 -16.57 26.00
N PRO A 284 6.47 -15.96 26.17
CA PRO A 284 7.16 -15.27 25.07
C PRO A 284 7.37 -16.21 23.88
N ARG A 285 7.36 -15.64 22.65
CA ARG A 285 7.59 -16.42 21.42
C ARG A 285 9.03 -16.87 21.29
N ASP A 286 9.98 -16.00 21.64
CA ASP A 286 11.43 -16.29 21.78
C ASP A 286 12.01 -17.04 20.56
N LEU A 287 12.05 -16.37 19.41
CA LEU A 287 12.50 -16.93 18.13
C LEU A 287 13.85 -16.41 17.66
N GLU A 288 14.45 -15.47 18.36
CA GLU A 288 15.61 -14.72 17.90
C GLU A 288 16.81 -15.63 17.65
N ARG A 289 17.50 -15.43 16.54
CA ARG A 289 18.63 -16.22 16.06
C ARG A 289 19.83 -15.33 15.72
N GLU A 290 21.01 -15.86 15.87
CA GLU A 290 22.22 -15.22 15.39
C GLU A 290 22.17 -15.03 13.88
N VAL A 291 22.82 -13.96 13.40
CA VAL A 291 23.02 -13.70 11.98
C VAL A 291 24.52 -13.83 11.68
N LYS A 292 24.84 -14.70 10.72
CA LYS A 292 26.21 -14.87 10.21
C LYS A 292 26.30 -14.30 8.80
N VAL A 293 27.13 -13.29 8.60
CA VAL A 293 27.45 -12.82 7.25
C VAL A 293 28.34 -13.87 6.60
N VAL A 294 27.86 -14.45 5.50
CA VAL A 294 28.55 -15.49 4.73
C VAL A 294 29.43 -14.87 3.66
N GLY A 295 28.91 -13.87 2.95
CA GLY A 295 29.64 -13.17 1.90
C GLY A 295 28.99 -11.85 1.54
N ARG A 296 29.67 -11.10 0.70
CA ARG A 296 29.25 -9.76 0.26
C ARG A 296 29.72 -9.43 -1.15
N ALA A 297 28.89 -8.69 -1.91
CA ALA A 297 29.32 -7.94 -3.06
C ALA A 297 29.14 -6.44 -2.75
N PRO A 298 30.19 -5.76 -2.21
CA PRO A 298 30.06 -4.38 -1.78
C PRO A 298 29.93 -3.42 -2.97
N MET A 299 29.10 -2.40 -2.80
CA MET A 299 28.89 -1.34 -3.79
C MET A 299 29.12 0.03 -3.14
N LYS A 300 29.98 0.85 -3.75
CA LYS A 300 30.30 2.19 -3.26
C LYS A 300 30.19 3.29 -4.30
N GLU A 301 30.20 2.94 -5.58
CA GLU A 301 30.17 3.91 -6.68
C GLU A 301 28.76 4.21 -7.16
N PHE A 302 27.83 3.29 -6.91
CA PHE A 302 26.43 3.37 -7.34
C PHE A 302 25.51 3.05 -6.17
N GLN A 303 24.28 3.50 -6.28
CA GLN A 303 23.19 3.04 -5.43
C GLN A 303 22.55 1.80 -6.04
N GLY A 304 22.37 0.75 -5.23
CA GLY A 304 21.63 -0.45 -5.64
C GLY A 304 20.14 -0.20 -5.76
N ALA A 305 19.44 -1.09 -6.43
CA ALA A 305 17.99 -1.17 -6.46
C ALA A 305 17.56 -2.63 -6.19
N GLU A 306 16.87 -3.30 -7.10
CA GLU A 306 16.34 -4.65 -6.88
C GLU A 306 17.39 -5.74 -7.17
N GLN A 307 17.12 -6.94 -6.72
CA GLN A 307 17.90 -8.14 -6.99
C GLN A 307 17.01 -9.29 -7.42
N TRP A 308 17.57 -10.19 -8.24
CA TRP A 308 16.96 -11.47 -8.56
C TRP A 308 17.98 -12.59 -8.47
N ILE A 309 17.72 -13.57 -7.59
CA ILE A 309 18.61 -14.69 -7.35
C ILE A 309 18.03 -15.94 -8.00
N ILE A 310 18.77 -16.56 -8.90
CA ILE A 310 18.37 -17.80 -9.54
C ILE A 310 19.59 -18.70 -9.83
N GLY A 311 19.46 -19.99 -9.55
CA GLY A 311 20.56 -20.94 -9.77
C GLY A 311 21.81 -20.60 -8.95
N ASN A 312 22.89 -20.23 -9.63
CA ASN A 312 24.14 -19.78 -9.04
C ASN A 312 24.47 -18.31 -9.38
N TYR A 313 23.45 -17.51 -9.77
CA TYR A 313 23.65 -16.13 -10.18
C TYR A 313 22.75 -15.19 -9.43
N ALA A 314 23.28 -14.00 -9.16
CA ALA A 314 22.55 -12.85 -8.65
C ALA A 314 22.59 -11.75 -9.71
N TYR A 315 21.44 -11.37 -10.20
CA TYR A 315 21.25 -10.18 -11.03
C TYR A 315 20.91 -9.02 -10.10
N TYR A 316 21.65 -7.92 -10.18
CA TYR A 316 21.54 -6.81 -9.25
C TYR A 316 21.41 -5.49 -9.99
N SER A 317 20.24 -4.86 -9.93
CA SER A 317 19.93 -3.60 -10.60
C SER A 317 20.43 -2.38 -9.81
N THR A 318 20.38 -1.20 -10.39
CA THR A 318 20.91 0.02 -9.79
C THR A 318 20.04 1.25 -10.06
N ILE A 319 20.13 2.22 -9.14
CA ILE A 319 19.64 3.60 -9.37
C ILE A 319 20.69 4.33 -10.26
N ALA A 320 20.99 3.72 -11.38
CA ALA A 320 21.95 4.18 -12.39
C ALA A 320 21.68 3.51 -13.74
N ASP A 321 22.64 3.68 -14.68
CA ASP A 321 22.58 3.22 -16.08
C ASP A 321 23.01 1.76 -16.28
N ARG A 322 22.91 0.89 -15.27
CA ARG A 322 23.44 -0.47 -15.38
C ARG A 322 22.83 -1.46 -14.39
N PHE A 323 23.06 -2.73 -14.67
CA PHE A 323 22.91 -3.80 -13.70
C PHE A 323 24.16 -4.70 -13.69
N PHE A 324 24.33 -5.41 -12.58
CA PHE A 324 25.49 -6.28 -12.34
C PHE A 324 25.04 -7.75 -12.35
N VAL A 325 25.94 -8.63 -12.74
CA VAL A 325 25.78 -10.06 -12.65
C VAL A 325 26.87 -10.65 -11.79
N TYR A 326 26.49 -11.35 -10.73
CA TYR A 326 27.41 -12.03 -9.84
C TYR A 326 27.25 -13.54 -9.91
N ASP A 327 28.34 -14.25 -10.08
CA ASP A 327 28.41 -15.69 -9.80
C ASP A 327 28.49 -15.86 -8.27
N ILE A 328 27.51 -16.57 -7.73
CA ILE A 328 27.34 -16.89 -6.30
C ILE A 328 27.47 -18.37 -6.03
N SER A 329 28.11 -19.15 -6.93
CA SER A 329 28.39 -20.57 -6.73
C SER A 329 29.23 -20.80 -5.46
N ASP A 330 30.15 -19.88 -5.13
CA ASP A 330 30.73 -19.70 -3.82
C ASP A 330 30.13 -18.45 -3.16
N PRO A 331 29.12 -18.61 -2.28
CA PRO A 331 28.47 -17.47 -1.67
C PRO A 331 29.38 -16.69 -0.69
N THR A 332 30.56 -17.24 -0.31
CA THR A 332 31.53 -16.53 0.55
C THR A 332 32.32 -15.48 -0.22
N GLN A 333 32.43 -15.64 -1.54
CA GLN A 333 33.16 -14.75 -2.44
C GLN A 333 32.40 -14.53 -3.76
N PRO A 334 31.26 -13.79 -3.72
CA PRO A 334 30.50 -13.46 -4.91
C PRO A 334 31.40 -12.80 -5.95
N LYS A 335 31.41 -13.34 -7.18
CA LYS A 335 32.28 -12.87 -8.25
C LYS A 335 31.52 -12.09 -9.28
N LEU A 336 31.85 -10.82 -9.49
CA LEU A 336 31.31 -10.03 -10.59
C LEU A 336 31.73 -10.66 -11.93
N THR A 337 30.75 -11.07 -12.74
CA THR A 337 30.97 -11.66 -14.07
C THR A 337 30.70 -10.67 -15.19
N ASP A 338 29.71 -9.80 -15.01
CA ASP A 338 29.36 -8.81 -16.02
C ASP A 338 28.82 -7.52 -15.41
N THR A 339 28.94 -6.43 -16.19
CA THR A 339 28.36 -5.12 -15.93
C THR A 339 27.69 -4.62 -17.20
N ILE A 340 26.37 -4.73 -17.26
CA ILE A 340 25.59 -4.43 -18.46
C ILE A 340 25.06 -3.00 -18.36
N LYS A 341 25.51 -2.13 -19.30
CA LYS A 341 25.05 -0.76 -19.39
C LYS A 341 23.74 -0.68 -20.18
N VAL A 342 22.87 0.18 -19.71
CA VAL A 342 21.53 0.42 -20.26
C VAL A 342 21.31 1.93 -20.39
N ASP A 343 20.63 2.39 -21.42
CA ASP A 343 20.20 3.79 -21.47
C ASP A 343 19.03 4.02 -20.51
N ALA A 344 19.36 4.33 -19.27
CA ALA A 344 18.42 4.61 -18.19
C ALA A 344 19.11 5.46 -17.10
N ARG A 345 18.37 6.19 -16.30
CA ARG A 345 18.80 6.75 -15.02
C ARG A 345 18.56 5.77 -13.87
N LEU A 346 17.58 4.92 -14.03
CA LEU A 346 17.19 3.93 -13.05
C LEU A 346 16.81 2.63 -13.77
N VAL A 347 17.52 1.55 -13.44
CA VAL A 347 17.13 0.17 -13.70
C VAL A 347 16.54 -0.34 -12.40
N ASN A 348 15.23 -0.20 -12.20
CA ASN A 348 14.60 -0.50 -10.92
C ASN A 348 14.42 -2.00 -10.74
N ASP A 349 13.51 -2.61 -11.47
CA ASP A 349 13.21 -4.04 -11.37
C ASP A 349 14.04 -4.90 -12.31
N ILE A 350 14.31 -6.11 -11.82
CA ILE A 350 15.06 -7.13 -12.54
C ILE A 350 14.51 -8.51 -12.13
N MET A 351 14.04 -9.31 -13.10
CA MET A 351 13.44 -10.60 -12.83
C MET A 351 13.62 -11.55 -14.02
N THR A 352 13.81 -12.84 -13.78
CA THR A 352 13.83 -13.86 -14.86
C THR A 352 12.48 -14.54 -15.03
N THR A 353 12.29 -15.19 -16.19
CA THR A 353 11.31 -16.27 -16.31
C THR A 353 11.60 -17.38 -15.30
N ALA A 354 10.58 -18.19 -14.95
CA ALA A 354 10.73 -19.27 -13.98
C ALA A 354 11.80 -20.31 -14.35
N ASP A 355 12.04 -20.52 -15.66
CA ASP A 355 13.11 -21.40 -16.18
C ASP A 355 14.48 -20.70 -16.25
N GLY A 356 14.56 -19.42 -15.89
CA GLY A 356 15.79 -18.66 -15.86
C GLY A 356 16.39 -18.31 -17.22
N LYS A 357 15.65 -18.45 -18.34
CA LYS A 357 16.21 -18.26 -19.68
C LYS A 357 16.09 -16.86 -20.24
N ILE A 358 15.12 -16.10 -19.77
CA ILE A 358 14.89 -14.72 -20.16
C ILE A 358 14.95 -13.86 -18.91
N LEU A 359 15.82 -12.85 -18.92
CA LEU A 359 15.89 -11.81 -17.92
C LEU A 359 15.16 -10.58 -18.43
N VAL A 360 14.30 -10.00 -17.60
CA VAL A 360 13.56 -8.77 -17.87
C VAL A 360 14.04 -7.69 -16.92
N ILE A 361 14.28 -6.49 -17.42
CA ILE A 361 14.59 -5.30 -16.61
C ILE A 361 13.62 -4.18 -16.93
N SER A 362 13.30 -3.36 -15.94
CA SER A 362 12.58 -2.10 -16.11
C SER A 362 13.53 -0.93 -16.31
N ARG A 363 13.05 0.15 -16.96
CA ARG A 363 13.86 1.35 -17.26
C ARG A 363 13.06 2.63 -17.06
N GLU A 364 13.72 3.58 -16.40
CA GLU A 364 13.22 4.94 -16.25
C GLU A 364 14.25 5.98 -16.73
N ASN A 365 13.74 7.10 -17.22
CA ASN A 365 14.51 8.28 -17.61
C ASN A 365 15.65 7.97 -18.61
N ALA A 366 15.35 7.19 -19.65
CA ALA A 366 16.24 6.99 -20.77
C ALA A 366 16.55 8.32 -21.48
N SER A 367 17.78 8.51 -21.96
CA SER A 367 18.23 9.74 -22.61
C SER A 367 17.43 10.07 -23.86
N ASN A 368 16.99 9.04 -24.60
CA ASN A 368 16.18 9.14 -25.81
C ASN A 368 14.66 9.16 -25.51
N ARG A 369 14.25 9.17 -24.21
CA ARG A 369 12.87 9.09 -23.73
C ARG A 369 12.10 7.82 -24.17
N LYS A 370 12.81 6.78 -24.58
CA LYS A 370 12.25 5.45 -24.86
C LYS A 370 12.44 4.55 -23.65
N ASN A 371 11.66 4.81 -22.63
CA ASN A 371 11.61 3.97 -21.42
C ASN A 371 10.92 2.63 -21.75
N GLY A 372 10.72 1.80 -20.77
CA GLY A 372 10.02 0.54 -20.91
C GLY A 372 10.77 -0.61 -20.28
N ILE A 373 10.75 -1.77 -20.93
CA ILE A 373 11.43 -2.99 -20.47
C ILE A 373 12.36 -3.51 -21.53
N ALA A 374 13.37 -4.27 -21.11
CA ALA A 374 14.29 -4.97 -22.01
C ALA A 374 14.39 -6.45 -21.66
N PHE A 375 14.55 -7.30 -22.67
CA PHE A 375 14.63 -8.75 -22.59
C PHE A 375 16.03 -9.22 -22.92
N TYR A 376 16.62 -10.04 -22.06
CA TYR A 376 17.97 -10.60 -22.25
C TYR A 376 17.91 -12.12 -22.26
N ASP A 377 18.68 -12.74 -23.17
CA ASP A 377 18.96 -14.16 -23.18
C ASP A 377 19.99 -14.49 -22.09
N THR A 378 19.63 -15.40 -21.22
CA THR A 378 20.44 -15.91 -20.10
C THR A 378 20.87 -17.36 -20.32
N SER A 379 20.97 -17.81 -21.58
CA SER A 379 21.56 -19.13 -21.91
C SER A 379 23.01 -19.25 -21.40
N ASP A 380 23.75 -18.15 -21.40
CA ASP A 380 24.93 -17.92 -20.59
C ASP A 380 24.55 -16.96 -19.46
N PRO A 381 24.21 -17.47 -18.26
CA PRO A 381 23.70 -16.63 -17.18
C PRO A 381 24.74 -15.67 -16.62
N ALA A 382 26.05 -15.90 -16.85
CA ALA A 382 27.13 -15.01 -16.47
C ALA A 382 27.20 -13.76 -17.36
N HIS A 383 26.70 -13.84 -18.61
CA HIS A 383 26.81 -12.79 -19.62
C HIS A 383 25.50 -12.66 -20.42
N PRO A 384 24.43 -12.12 -19.81
CA PRO A 384 23.13 -11.91 -20.46
C PRO A 384 23.25 -11.07 -21.73
N LYS A 385 22.56 -11.47 -22.81
CA LYS A 385 22.60 -10.78 -24.10
C LYS A 385 21.25 -10.19 -24.44
N LEU A 386 21.23 -8.91 -24.79
CA LEU A 386 20.01 -8.22 -25.22
C LEU A 386 19.37 -8.92 -26.42
N ILE A 387 18.08 -9.26 -26.29
CA ILE A 387 17.26 -9.82 -27.38
C ILE A 387 16.43 -8.72 -28.00
N SER A 388 15.67 -7.99 -27.19
CA SER A 388 14.69 -7.00 -27.64
C SER A 388 14.33 -6.03 -26.53
N GLU A 389 13.60 -4.99 -26.89
CA GLU A 389 13.06 -3.99 -25.98
C GLU A 389 11.59 -3.74 -26.31
N TYR A 390 10.80 -3.42 -25.27
CA TYR A 390 9.46 -2.90 -25.46
C TYR A 390 9.37 -1.47 -24.92
N THR A 391 9.19 -0.50 -25.81
CA THR A 391 9.19 0.94 -25.48
C THR A 391 8.02 1.70 -26.12
N ALA A 392 7.12 0.99 -26.83
CA ALA A 392 6.16 1.63 -27.74
C ALA A 392 5.08 2.45 -26.99
N THR A 393 4.59 1.98 -25.84
CA THR A 393 3.45 2.56 -25.13
C THR A 393 3.74 2.97 -23.67
N VAL A 394 4.98 2.78 -23.22
CA VAL A 394 5.42 3.01 -21.82
C VAL A 394 6.52 4.06 -21.76
N THR A 395 6.29 5.18 -22.40
CA THR A 395 7.30 6.24 -22.60
C THR A 395 7.61 7.03 -21.32
N GLY A 396 6.73 7.02 -20.31
CA GLY A 396 6.93 7.74 -19.06
C GLY A 396 7.94 7.11 -18.12
N GLY A 397 8.11 5.80 -18.22
CA GLY A 397 8.94 4.98 -17.35
C GLY A 397 8.19 3.73 -16.91
N VAL A 398 8.95 2.72 -16.51
CA VAL A 398 8.45 1.50 -15.89
C VAL A 398 9.17 1.31 -14.58
N HIS A 399 8.44 1.49 -13.48
CA HIS A 399 9.00 1.34 -12.14
C HIS A 399 9.14 -0.13 -11.77
N SER A 400 8.05 -0.89 -11.80
CA SER A 400 8.04 -2.31 -11.46
C SER A 400 7.58 -3.18 -12.62
N ALA A 401 8.14 -4.40 -12.72
CA ALA A 401 7.87 -5.36 -13.79
C ALA A 401 7.90 -6.79 -13.24
N PHE A 402 6.75 -7.46 -13.24
CA PHE A 402 6.60 -8.83 -12.77
C PHE A 402 6.41 -9.80 -13.94
N VAL A 403 7.27 -10.81 -14.02
CA VAL A 403 7.23 -11.84 -15.06
C VAL A 403 6.38 -13.03 -14.60
N HIS A 404 5.36 -13.36 -15.37
CA HIS A 404 4.53 -14.55 -15.14
C HIS A 404 4.20 -15.23 -16.45
N ASP A 405 4.58 -16.49 -16.60
CA ASP A 405 4.54 -17.23 -17.86
C ASP A 405 5.27 -16.47 -19.00
N HIS A 406 4.57 -16.13 -20.07
CA HIS A 406 5.08 -15.33 -21.18
C HIS A 406 4.53 -13.90 -21.19
N TYR A 407 4.10 -13.41 -20.03
CA TYR A 407 3.65 -12.05 -19.84
C TYR A 407 4.56 -11.29 -18.88
N VAL A 408 4.74 -10.00 -19.15
CA VAL A 408 5.25 -9.04 -18.17
C VAL A 408 4.09 -8.14 -17.77
N TYR A 409 3.75 -8.16 -16.49
CA TYR A 409 2.86 -7.20 -15.88
C TYR A 409 3.72 -6.06 -15.34
N LEU A 410 3.46 -4.84 -15.75
CA LEU A 410 4.31 -3.71 -15.40
C LEU A 410 3.51 -2.47 -14.99
N THR A 411 4.18 -1.59 -14.27
CA THR A 411 3.64 -0.31 -13.84
C THR A 411 4.11 0.78 -14.80
N ASP A 412 3.16 1.56 -15.33
CA ASP A 412 3.48 2.67 -16.24
C ASP A 412 3.38 4.00 -15.49
N ASP A 413 4.52 4.64 -15.27
CA ASP A 413 4.64 5.89 -14.50
C ASP A 413 3.89 7.05 -15.14
N ALA A 414 3.85 7.11 -16.47
CA ALA A 414 3.16 8.20 -17.18
C ALA A 414 1.64 8.15 -16.96
N THR A 415 1.10 6.97 -16.74
CA THR A 415 -0.35 6.76 -16.80
C THR A 415 -0.94 6.21 -15.50
N GLY A 416 -0.08 5.75 -14.56
CA GLY A 416 -0.52 5.08 -13.36
C GLY A 416 -1.30 3.80 -13.61
N SER A 417 -1.15 3.18 -14.78
CA SER A 417 -1.86 1.96 -15.15
C SER A 417 -0.95 0.75 -15.07
N MET A 418 -1.54 -0.41 -14.78
CA MET A 418 -0.92 -1.69 -15.09
C MET A 418 -0.98 -1.93 -16.60
N ARG A 419 0.13 -2.40 -17.21
CA ARG A 419 0.19 -2.88 -18.58
C ARG A 419 0.54 -4.35 -18.58
N VAL A 420 0.06 -5.07 -19.57
CA VAL A 420 0.41 -6.48 -19.79
C VAL A 420 1.06 -6.61 -21.15
N ILE A 421 2.31 -7.07 -21.15
CA ILE A 421 3.11 -7.26 -22.36
C ILE A 421 3.26 -8.76 -22.61
N ASP A 422 2.74 -9.25 -23.73
CA ASP A 422 2.96 -10.61 -24.21
C ASP A 422 4.32 -10.65 -24.93
N PHE A 423 5.23 -11.50 -24.43
CA PHE A 423 6.55 -11.76 -25.01
C PHE A 423 6.71 -13.23 -25.44
N LYS A 424 5.62 -13.94 -25.76
CA LYS A 424 5.69 -15.28 -26.32
C LYS A 424 6.61 -15.35 -27.53
N ASP A 425 6.58 -14.33 -28.38
CA ASP A 425 7.67 -14.03 -29.32
C ASP A 425 8.53 -12.92 -28.69
N VAL A 426 9.59 -13.33 -27.98
CA VAL A 426 10.46 -12.41 -27.24
C VAL A 426 11.15 -11.36 -28.15
N LYS A 427 11.25 -11.62 -29.49
CA LYS A 427 11.81 -10.66 -30.44
C LYS A 427 10.81 -9.58 -30.84
N ASN A 428 9.52 -9.84 -30.68
CA ASN A 428 8.42 -8.94 -31.04
C ASN A 428 7.39 -8.83 -29.90
N PRO A 429 7.78 -8.38 -28.69
CA PRO A 429 6.85 -8.22 -27.58
C PRO A 429 5.78 -7.17 -27.89
N LYS A 430 4.56 -7.34 -27.37
CA LYS A 430 3.43 -6.46 -27.63
C LYS A 430 2.55 -6.26 -26.40
N GLU A 431 2.02 -5.06 -26.21
CA GLU A 431 0.99 -4.80 -25.20
C GLU A 431 -0.31 -5.49 -25.61
N VAL A 432 -0.88 -6.27 -24.69
CA VAL A 432 -2.15 -6.98 -24.89
C VAL A 432 -3.25 -6.48 -23.98
N ALA A 433 -2.91 -5.82 -22.88
CA ALA A 433 -3.89 -5.22 -21.99
C ALA A 433 -3.34 -3.99 -21.26
N ARG A 434 -4.30 -3.19 -20.84
CA ARG A 434 -4.11 -2.03 -19.96
C ARG A 434 -5.25 -1.99 -18.97
N TRP A 435 -4.91 -1.87 -17.67
CA TRP A 435 -5.89 -1.71 -16.63
C TRP A 435 -5.54 -0.53 -15.72
N GLN A 436 -6.53 0.21 -15.32
CA GLN A 436 -6.38 1.22 -14.29
C GLN A 436 -7.69 1.34 -13.52
N THR A 437 -7.62 1.73 -12.26
CA THR A 437 -8.81 1.87 -11.44
C THR A 437 -9.74 2.95 -11.99
N GLU A 438 -11.03 2.63 -12.10
CA GLU A 438 -12.09 3.57 -12.51
C GLU A 438 -12.70 4.32 -11.33
N ASN A 439 -12.30 4.00 -10.10
CA ASN A 439 -12.79 4.68 -8.92
C ASN A 439 -12.44 6.18 -9.00
N PRO A 440 -13.42 7.10 -8.85
CA PRO A 440 -13.17 8.54 -8.92
C PRO A 440 -12.19 9.05 -7.86
N LEU A 441 -11.95 8.28 -6.77
CA LEU A 441 -10.93 8.56 -5.77
C LEU A 441 -9.51 8.12 -6.19
N ALA A 442 -9.37 7.42 -7.30
CA ALA A 442 -8.15 6.72 -7.74
C ALA A 442 -7.77 7.14 -9.15
N GLY A 443 -8.15 7.85 -9.90
CA GLY A 443 -7.72 8.15 -11.28
C GLY A 443 -6.60 9.18 -11.32
N ALA A 444 -5.63 8.95 -12.15
CA ALA A 444 -4.70 9.99 -12.58
C ALA A 444 -5.28 10.74 -13.78
N ILE A 445 -5.12 12.05 -13.80
CA ILE A 445 -5.35 12.87 -15.01
C ILE A 445 -4.03 12.89 -15.80
N ARG A 446 -4.13 12.92 -17.11
CA ARG A 446 -2.99 12.88 -18.00
C ARG A 446 -2.93 14.11 -18.86
N THR A 447 -1.72 14.55 -19.14
CA THR A 447 -1.46 15.50 -20.21
C THR A 447 -1.71 14.86 -21.58
N LYS A 448 -1.69 15.66 -22.64
CA LYS A 448 -1.77 15.17 -24.03
C LYS A 448 -0.64 14.23 -24.40
N GLU A 449 0.51 14.43 -23.77
CA GLU A 449 1.71 13.59 -23.92
C GLU A 449 1.60 12.27 -23.16
N GLY A 450 0.54 12.05 -22.38
CA GLY A 450 0.30 10.85 -21.60
C GLY A 450 0.99 10.86 -20.23
N GLU A 451 1.57 11.96 -19.81
CA GLU A 451 2.22 12.11 -18.50
C GLU A 451 1.18 12.15 -17.38
N GLN A 452 1.51 11.54 -16.27
CA GLN A 452 0.70 11.60 -15.08
C GLN A 452 0.85 12.95 -14.36
N VAL A 453 -0.27 13.60 -14.08
CA VAL A 453 -0.30 14.89 -13.38
C VAL A 453 -0.60 14.73 -11.89
N ALA A 454 -1.26 13.66 -11.49
CA ALA A 454 -1.58 13.36 -10.11
C ALA A 454 -0.87 12.10 -9.63
N GLY A 455 -0.44 12.08 -8.37
CA GLY A 455 0.31 10.98 -7.76
C GLY A 455 -0.48 9.69 -7.49
N ARG A 456 -1.53 9.42 -8.25
CA ARG A 456 -2.33 8.21 -8.14
C ARG A 456 -1.86 7.18 -9.16
N TYR A 457 -0.88 6.39 -8.78
CA TYR A 457 -0.26 5.42 -9.67
C TYR A 457 -0.07 4.06 -8.98
N ILE A 458 0.00 3.02 -9.80
CA ILE A 458 0.43 1.71 -9.35
C ILE A 458 1.94 1.73 -9.13
N HIS A 459 2.38 1.23 -7.96
CA HIS A 459 3.81 1.20 -7.64
C HIS A 459 4.43 -0.17 -7.88
N ASP A 460 3.77 -1.22 -7.41
CA ASP A 460 4.26 -2.58 -7.48
C ASP A 460 3.12 -3.58 -7.69
N LEU A 461 3.45 -4.80 -8.10
CA LEU A 461 2.47 -5.85 -8.33
C LEU A 461 3.08 -7.25 -8.27
N GLN A 462 2.24 -8.22 -7.93
CA GLN A 462 2.55 -9.65 -8.03
C GLN A 462 1.41 -10.40 -8.71
N VAL A 463 1.73 -11.37 -9.56
CA VAL A 463 0.75 -12.29 -10.13
C VAL A 463 0.94 -13.68 -9.54
N LYS A 464 -0.14 -14.25 -9.01
CA LYS A 464 -0.13 -15.59 -8.43
C LYS A 464 -1.51 -16.23 -8.55
N ASP A 465 -1.56 -17.51 -8.92
CA ASP A 465 -2.79 -18.29 -9.01
C ASP A 465 -3.88 -17.65 -9.89
N GLY A 466 -3.47 -17.00 -11.00
CA GLY A 466 -4.37 -16.30 -11.92
C GLY A 466 -4.95 -14.99 -11.38
N LEU A 467 -4.42 -14.47 -10.28
CA LEU A 467 -4.78 -13.19 -9.70
C LEU A 467 -3.59 -12.24 -9.72
N ALA A 468 -3.83 -10.98 -10.10
CA ALA A 468 -2.87 -9.91 -9.95
C ALA A 468 -3.21 -9.08 -8.70
N TYR A 469 -2.23 -8.96 -7.80
CA TYR A 469 -2.29 -8.15 -6.59
C TYR A 469 -1.48 -6.90 -6.85
N LEU A 470 -2.12 -5.74 -6.77
CA LEU A 470 -1.55 -4.46 -7.13
C LEU A 470 -1.41 -3.56 -5.91
N ALA A 471 -0.23 -3.00 -5.70
CA ALA A 471 0.01 -1.94 -4.74
C ALA A 471 -0.22 -0.58 -5.41
N TYR A 472 -1.43 -0.06 -5.27
CA TYR A 472 -1.80 1.27 -5.77
C TYR A 472 -1.54 2.32 -4.69
N TRP A 473 -0.66 3.25 -4.93
CA TRP A 473 -0.12 4.19 -3.95
C TRP A 473 -1.16 4.78 -2.98
N HIS A 474 -2.21 5.43 -3.50
CA HIS A 474 -3.28 6.00 -2.66
C HIS A 474 -4.55 5.15 -2.62
N ASP A 475 -4.59 4.07 -3.39
CA ASP A 475 -5.79 3.24 -3.53
C ASP A 475 -5.68 1.88 -2.84
N GLY A 476 -4.51 1.62 -2.24
CA GLY A 476 -4.32 0.42 -1.44
C GLY A 476 -4.11 -0.84 -2.27
N LEU A 477 -4.55 -1.96 -1.74
CA LEU A 477 -4.56 -3.25 -2.42
C LEU A 477 -5.69 -3.29 -3.45
N VAL A 478 -5.35 -3.60 -4.70
CA VAL A 478 -6.32 -3.91 -5.75
C VAL A 478 -6.06 -5.34 -6.23
N ILE A 479 -7.11 -6.15 -6.35
CA ILE A 479 -7.04 -7.55 -6.79
C ILE A 479 -7.79 -7.69 -8.10
N LEU A 480 -7.08 -8.18 -9.14
CA LEU A 480 -7.66 -8.43 -10.46
C LEU A 480 -7.66 -9.92 -10.78
N ASP A 481 -8.71 -10.41 -11.41
CA ASP A 481 -8.75 -11.68 -12.10
C ASP A 481 -8.02 -11.54 -13.45
N VAL A 482 -6.92 -12.28 -13.59
CA VAL A 482 -6.12 -12.37 -14.82
C VAL A 482 -6.00 -13.81 -15.30
N GLY A 483 -6.93 -14.68 -14.89
CA GLY A 483 -6.96 -16.10 -15.27
C GLY A 483 -7.45 -17.05 -14.19
N ALA A 484 -7.86 -16.54 -13.01
CA ALA A 484 -8.41 -17.35 -11.91
C ALA A 484 -9.86 -17.82 -12.17
N GLY A 485 -10.54 -17.27 -13.16
CA GLY A 485 -11.92 -17.63 -13.52
C GLY A 485 -13.00 -17.02 -12.62
N LEU A 486 -12.67 -16.10 -11.71
CA LEU A 486 -13.62 -15.51 -10.77
C LEU A 486 -14.56 -14.48 -11.42
N LYS A 487 -14.05 -13.71 -12.38
CA LYS A 487 -14.76 -12.65 -13.10
C LYS A 487 -14.64 -12.79 -14.63
N GLY A 488 -14.13 -13.94 -15.09
CA GLY A 488 -13.85 -14.18 -16.51
C GLY A 488 -12.72 -13.30 -17.04
N GLY A 489 -11.78 -12.95 -16.16
CA GLY A 489 -10.57 -12.24 -16.50
C GLY A 489 -9.55 -13.11 -17.22
N SER A 490 -8.64 -12.48 -17.95
CA SER A 490 -7.45 -13.09 -18.56
C SER A 490 -6.32 -12.05 -18.58
N PRO A 491 -5.07 -12.44 -18.92
CA PRO A 491 -3.99 -11.48 -19.09
C PRO A 491 -4.34 -10.35 -20.07
N GLU A 492 -5.08 -10.68 -21.15
CA GLU A 492 -5.53 -9.74 -22.17
C GLU A 492 -6.76 -8.90 -21.75
N ARG A 493 -7.45 -9.34 -20.70
CA ARG A 493 -8.67 -8.68 -20.18
C ARG A 493 -8.77 -8.78 -18.67
N PRO A 494 -7.90 -8.10 -17.91
CA PRO A 494 -7.96 -8.08 -16.45
C PRO A 494 -9.31 -7.57 -15.93
N GLN A 495 -9.86 -8.20 -14.88
CA GLN A 495 -11.15 -7.85 -14.29
C GLN A 495 -11.02 -7.60 -12.79
N LEU A 496 -11.62 -6.51 -12.29
CA LEU A 496 -11.59 -6.17 -10.87
C LEU A 496 -12.36 -7.20 -10.03
N VAL A 497 -11.70 -7.77 -9.05
CA VAL A 497 -12.28 -8.66 -8.03
C VAL A 497 -12.65 -7.90 -6.78
N SER A 498 -11.67 -7.23 -6.17
CA SER A 498 -11.85 -6.49 -4.92
C SER A 498 -10.79 -5.42 -4.71
N GLN A 499 -11.00 -4.56 -3.71
CA GLN A 499 -10.08 -3.50 -3.33
C GLN A 499 -10.15 -3.26 -1.82
N LEU A 500 -8.98 -3.02 -1.19
CA LEU A 500 -8.86 -2.58 0.20
C LEU A 500 -7.98 -1.32 0.27
N ARG A 501 -8.51 -0.24 0.82
CA ARG A 501 -7.79 1.02 1.01
C ARG A 501 -7.27 1.17 2.42
N PHE A 502 -6.15 1.89 2.54
CA PHE A 502 -5.58 2.30 3.83
C PHE A 502 -5.74 3.82 4.00
N ASN A 503 -6.02 4.25 5.23
CA ASN A 503 -6.06 5.68 5.55
C ASN A 503 -4.68 6.13 6.05
N HIS A 504 -3.78 6.44 5.12
CA HIS A 504 -2.41 6.83 5.44
C HIS A 504 -2.32 8.10 6.29
N ASN A 505 -3.26 9.04 6.14
CA ASN A 505 -3.30 10.24 6.98
C ASN A 505 -3.63 9.92 8.44
N GLU A 506 -4.47 8.92 8.69
CA GLU A 506 -4.76 8.43 10.04
C GLU A 506 -3.56 7.67 10.63
N LEU A 507 -2.91 6.84 9.82
CA LEU A 507 -1.78 6.00 10.24
C LEU A 507 -0.51 6.82 10.55
N TYR A 508 -0.19 7.81 9.71
CA TYR A 508 1.10 8.53 9.78
C TYR A 508 0.97 10.00 10.17
N GLY A 509 -0.23 10.56 10.08
CA GLY A 509 -0.48 11.99 10.34
C GLY A 509 -0.04 12.91 9.19
N ASN A 510 -0.21 14.20 9.39
CA ASN A 510 0.16 15.20 8.39
C ASN A 510 1.68 15.38 8.30
N GLY A 511 2.17 15.78 7.14
CA GLY A 511 3.58 16.04 6.87
C GLY A 511 4.36 14.84 6.34
N TRP A 512 3.67 13.77 5.98
CA TRP A 512 4.24 12.57 5.37
C TRP A 512 3.68 12.35 3.97
N LEU A 513 4.57 11.97 3.06
CA LEU A 513 4.22 11.37 1.78
C LEU A 513 4.17 9.86 2.00
N ALA A 514 2.99 9.29 1.97
CA ALA A 514 2.76 7.89 2.29
C ALA A 514 1.94 7.20 1.21
N GLY A 515 2.28 5.97 0.91
CA GLY A 515 1.55 5.17 -0.07
C GLY A 515 1.76 3.67 0.08
N THR A 516 0.81 2.93 -0.46
CA THR A 516 0.89 1.48 -0.63
C THR A 516 1.93 1.17 -1.70
N HIS A 517 3.02 0.52 -1.29
CA HIS A 517 4.23 0.43 -2.08
C HIS A 517 4.46 -0.97 -2.66
N SER A 518 4.57 -1.98 -1.80
CA SER A 518 4.92 -3.35 -2.20
C SER A 518 3.84 -4.35 -1.80
N VAL A 519 3.76 -5.47 -2.50
CA VAL A 519 2.74 -6.49 -2.28
C VAL A 519 3.30 -7.90 -2.45
N TYR A 520 2.96 -8.82 -1.54
CA TYR A 520 3.34 -10.23 -1.64
C TYR A 520 2.23 -11.16 -1.15
N ARG A 521 1.78 -12.06 -2.01
CA ARG A 521 0.73 -13.06 -1.72
C ARG A 521 1.33 -14.35 -1.19
N TYR A 522 0.94 -14.74 0.02
CA TYR A 522 1.34 -16.01 0.62
C TYR A 522 0.18 -16.66 1.37
N LYS A 523 -0.16 -17.90 1.06
CA LYS A 523 -1.32 -18.64 1.61
C LYS A 523 -2.60 -17.78 1.53
N ASN A 524 -3.30 -17.59 2.63
CA ASN A 524 -4.51 -16.77 2.73
C ASN A 524 -4.25 -15.29 3.03
N TYR A 525 -2.99 -14.85 2.98
CA TYR A 525 -2.62 -13.48 3.30
C TYR A 525 -1.98 -12.78 2.11
N VAL A 526 -2.20 -11.49 2.06
CA VAL A 526 -1.42 -10.54 1.26
C VAL A 526 -0.69 -9.63 2.22
N PHE A 527 0.63 -9.62 2.12
CA PHE A 527 1.50 -8.70 2.85
C PHE A 527 1.70 -7.45 2.01
N ILE A 528 1.56 -6.28 2.62
CA ILE A 528 1.61 -4.99 1.94
C ILE A 528 2.53 -4.07 2.72
N GLY A 529 3.58 -3.60 2.07
CA GLY A 529 4.46 -2.58 2.62
C GLY A 529 4.00 -1.18 2.26
N ASP A 530 3.93 -0.29 3.24
CA ASP A 530 3.79 1.13 2.98
C ASP A 530 5.18 1.76 2.83
N GLU A 531 5.32 2.70 1.91
CA GLU A 531 6.48 3.57 1.81
C GLU A 531 6.13 4.98 2.29
N VAL A 532 6.92 5.52 3.24
CA VAL A 532 6.56 6.76 3.94
C VAL A 532 7.79 7.63 4.16
N PHE A 533 7.79 8.79 3.51
CA PHE A 533 8.84 9.82 3.61
C PHE A 533 8.27 11.13 4.17
N PRO A 534 9.11 11.99 4.76
CA PRO A 534 8.68 13.36 5.06
C PRO A 534 8.23 14.08 3.78
N ALA A 535 7.09 14.78 3.81
CA ALA A 535 6.55 15.48 2.63
C ALA A 535 7.50 16.54 2.05
N LEU A 536 8.43 17.06 2.85
CA LEU A 536 9.47 18.00 2.45
C LEU A 536 10.87 17.38 2.60
N PHE A 537 11.10 16.23 2.01
CA PHE A 537 12.44 15.66 1.98
C PHE A 537 13.18 16.05 0.69
N ASP A 538 14.47 16.25 0.80
CA ASP A 538 15.36 16.45 -0.35
C ASP A 538 16.24 15.21 -0.53
N ILE A 539 15.89 14.38 -1.50
CA ILE A 539 16.62 13.14 -1.81
C ILE A 539 18.05 13.43 -2.27
N LYS A 540 18.31 14.63 -2.80
CA LYS A 540 19.66 15.05 -3.21
C LYS A 540 20.50 15.52 -2.02
N SER A 541 19.86 15.90 -0.91
CA SER A 541 20.59 16.24 0.30
C SER A 541 21.21 14.98 0.86
N GLN A 542 22.47 15.07 1.28
CA GLN A 542 23.11 13.95 1.96
C GLN A 542 22.67 13.82 3.44
N LYS A 543 21.70 14.60 3.86
CA LYS A 543 21.16 14.55 5.22
C LYS A 543 20.32 13.31 5.42
N ARG A 544 20.47 12.70 6.60
CA ARG A 544 19.63 11.60 7.04
C ARG A 544 18.22 12.11 7.24
N PHE A 545 17.22 11.43 6.71
CA PHE A 545 15.81 11.69 6.96
C PHE A 545 15.13 10.44 7.51
N PRO A 546 14.12 10.58 8.39
CA PRO A 546 13.39 9.44 8.89
C PRO A 546 12.56 8.83 7.76
N VAL A 547 12.59 7.50 7.67
CA VAL A 547 11.71 6.72 6.83
C VAL A 547 10.78 5.95 7.75
N ARG A 548 9.50 5.90 7.42
CA ARG A 548 8.49 5.13 8.11
C ARG A 548 7.81 4.21 7.10
N GLY A 549 6.90 3.44 7.55
CA GLY A 549 6.12 2.51 6.77
C GLY A 549 6.04 1.18 7.50
N ILE A 550 4.85 0.62 7.53
CA ILE A 550 4.58 -0.67 8.18
C ILE A 550 4.26 -1.72 7.13
N VAL A 551 4.35 -2.98 7.51
CA VAL A 551 3.73 -4.05 6.72
C VAL A 551 2.33 -4.30 7.26
N HIS A 552 1.32 -4.21 6.40
CA HIS A 552 -0.03 -4.69 6.69
C HIS A 552 -0.17 -6.15 6.29
N VAL A 553 -0.87 -6.93 7.09
CA VAL A 553 -1.28 -8.29 6.74
C VAL A 553 -2.77 -8.30 6.46
N VAL A 554 -3.12 -8.64 5.24
CA VAL A 554 -4.50 -8.67 4.76
C VAL A 554 -4.94 -10.11 4.55
N ASP A 555 -5.97 -10.54 5.27
CA ASP A 555 -6.64 -11.83 5.06
C ASP A 555 -7.49 -11.75 3.79
N VAL A 556 -7.24 -12.66 2.86
CA VAL A 556 -7.96 -12.82 1.59
C VAL A 556 -8.59 -14.19 1.45
N SER A 557 -8.91 -14.86 2.58
CA SER A 557 -9.69 -16.10 2.60
C SER A 557 -11.02 -15.91 1.88
N ASP A 558 -11.65 -14.76 2.08
CA ASP A 558 -12.69 -14.24 1.21
C ASP A 558 -12.09 -13.18 0.27
N ILE A 559 -11.72 -13.61 -0.93
CA ILE A 559 -11.06 -12.77 -1.94
C ILE A 559 -11.90 -11.55 -2.36
N HIS A 560 -13.23 -11.60 -2.15
CA HIS A 560 -14.14 -10.50 -2.48
C HIS A 560 -14.24 -9.46 -1.36
N ASN A 561 -13.84 -9.81 -0.14
CA ASN A 561 -13.89 -8.96 1.06
C ASN A 561 -12.56 -9.02 1.83
N PRO A 562 -11.46 -8.54 1.26
CA PRO A 562 -10.16 -8.52 1.93
C PRO A 562 -10.20 -7.65 3.19
N ARG A 563 -9.55 -8.11 4.28
CA ARG A 563 -9.52 -7.38 5.57
C ARG A 563 -8.12 -7.38 6.16
N LYS A 564 -7.69 -6.21 6.64
CA LYS A 564 -6.47 -6.12 7.46
C LYS A 564 -6.71 -6.86 8.78
N VAL A 565 -5.82 -7.78 9.12
CA VAL A 565 -5.88 -8.58 10.35
C VAL A 565 -4.67 -8.38 11.25
N ALA A 566 -3.51 -8.03 10.68
CA ALA A 566 -2.29 -7.82 11.45
C ALA A 566 -1.42 -6.72 10.82
N GLU A 567 -0.37 -6.34 11.54
CA GLU A 567 0.64 -5.40 11.08
C GLU A 567 2.01 -5.71 11.67
N TYR A 568 3.06 -5.23 11.00
CA TYR A 568 4.43 -5.28 11.49
C TYR A 568 5.05 -3.88 11.47
N PRO A 569 4.91 -3.10 12.58
CA PRO A 569 5.32 -1.72 12.69
C PRO A 569 6.66 -1.59 13.43
N VAL A 570 7.78 -1.57 12.71
CA VAL A 570 9.09 -1.34 13.32
C VAL A 570 9.38 0.14 13.46
N PRO A 571 9.67 0.66 14.67
CA PRO A 571 9.76 2.11 14.91
C PRO A 571 10.96 2.79 14.23
N GLU A 572 12.07 2.07 14.04
CA GLU A 572 13.35 2.65 13.58
C GLU A 572 13.55 2.70 12.08
N GLY A 573 12.57 2.30 11.29
CA GLY A 573 12.70 2.26 9.84
C GLY A 573 11.36 2.27 9.13
N GLY A 574 11.39 1.95 7.83
CA GLY A 574 10.21 1.81 6.97
C GLY A 574 10.29 0.55 6.12
N ALA A 575 9.15 -0.10 5.91
CA ALA A 575 9.04 -1.28 5.06
C ALA A 575 9.39 -0.96 3.61
N HIS A 576 9.95 -1.93 2.90
CA HIS A 576 10.15 -1.90 1.46
C HIS A 576 9.80 -3.28 0.86
N ASN A 577 10.63 -3.84 -0.03
CA ASN A 577 10.30 -5.09 -0.69
C ASN A 577 10.47 -6.30 0.22
N MET A 578 9.58 -7.29 0.04
CA MET A 578 9.54 -8.48 0.86
C MET A 578 9.42 -9.75 0.02
N TRP A 579 9.86 -10.86 0.63
CA TRP A 579 9.67 -12.21 0.16
C TRP A 579 9.08 -13.06 1.27
N VAL A 580 8.08 -13.88 1.00
CA VAL A 580 7.49 -14.75 2.01
C VAL A 580 7.52 -16.20 1.53
N GLU A 581 8.21 -17.05 2.28
CA GLU A 581 8.39 -18.46 1.97
C GLU A 581 8.53 -19.25 3.28
N ASP A 582 7.98 -20.46 3.33
CA ASP A 582 8.06 -21.38 4.48
C ASP A 582 7.67 -20.75 5.83
N ASP A 583 6.57 -19.95 5.82
CA ASP A 583 6.07 -19.23 6.98
C ASP A 583 7.05 -18.20 7.56
N VAL A 584 7.99 -17.74 6.76
CA VAL A 584 8.93 -16.68 7.11
C VAL A 584 8.85 -15.54 6.11
N MET A 585 8.73 -14.32 6.60
CA MET A 585 8.84 -13.10 5.82
C MET A 585 10.26 -12.54 5.94
N TYR A 586 10.89 -12.35 4.79
CA TYR A 586 12.20 -11.70 4.63
C TYR A 586 11.96 -10.35 3.98
N LEU A 587 12.45 -9.28 4.55
CA LEU A 587 12.18 -7.96 3.98
C LEU A 587 13.30 -6.94 4.20
N GLY A 588 13.42 -6.01 3.27
CA GLY A 588 14.13 -4.77 3.45
C GLY A 588 13.29 -3.82 4.32
N TYR A 589 13.95 -3.18 5.29
CA TYR A 589 13.28 -2.22 6.16
C TYR A 589 14.04 -0.89 6.21
N TYR A 590 14.49 -0.41 5.06
CA TYR A 590 15.26 0.81 4.86
C TYR A 590 16.33 1.01 5.95
N SER A 591 16.24 2.12 6.71
CA SER A 591 17.17 2.42 7.81
C SER A 591 17.09 1.43 8.98
N GLY A 592 16.07 0.60 9.03
CA GLY A 592 15.91 -0.51 9.99
C GLY A 592 16.73 -1.75 9.65
N GLY A 593 17.38 -1.81 8.47
CA GLY A 593 18.14 -2.97 8.00
C GLY A 593 17.25 -4.06 7.41
N GLY A 594 17.81 -5.27 7.26
CA GLY A 594 17.03 -6.45 6.86
C GLY A 594 16.30 -7.06 8.05
N ARG A 595 15.12 -7.61 7.83
CA ARG A 595 14.29 -8.26 8.84
C ARG A 595 13.88 -9.66 8.41
N VAL A 596 13.82 -10.58 9.37
CA VAL A 596 13.34 -11.95 9.20
C VAL A 596 12.27 -12.18 10.26
N VAL A 597 11.04 -12.48 9.84
CA VAL A 597 9.86 -12.48 10.70
C VAL A 597 9.06 -13.75 10.53
N ASP A 598 8.68 -14.41 11.64
CA ASP A 598 7.78 -15.56 11.66
C ASP A 598 6.35 -15.12 11.34
N VAL A 599 5.81 -15.65 10.26
CA VAL A 599 4.44 -15.45 9.81
C VAL A 599 3.63 -16.74 9.82
N SER A 600 4.05 -17.70 10.66
CA SER A 600 3.37 -18.98 10.82
C SER A 600 2.03 -18.85 11.58
N GLY A 601 1.12 -19.78 11.30
CA GLY A 601 -0.17 -19.88 11.97
C GLY A 601 -1.18 -18.85 11.49
N GLU A 602 -2.22 -18.65 12.30
CA GLU A 602 -3.18 -17.57 12.10
C GLU A 602 -2.59 -16.25 12.59
N LEU A 603 -2.70 -15.21 11.77
CA LEU A 603 -2.08 -13.91 12.04
C LEU A 603 -3.11 -12.88 12.51
N GLY A 604 -2.75 -12.10 13.53
CA GLY A 604 -3.54 -11.02 14.07
C GLY A 604 -2.69 -10.03 14.87
N GLY A 605 -3.16 -8.80 15.05
CA GLY A 605 -2.53 -7.77 15.89
C GLY A 605 -1.15 -7.30 15.43
N ASP A 606 -0.32 -6.89 16.39
CA ASP A 606 1.01 -6.33 16.13
C ASP A 606 2.09 -7.43 16.21
N LEU A 607 2.58 -7.88 15.04
CA LEU A 607 3.57 -8.95 14.92
C LEU A 607 4.93 -8.60 15.57
N TYR A 608 5.29 -7.30 15.58
CA TYR A 608 6.53 -6.85 16.20
C TYR A 608 6.46 -6.97 17.72
N ARG A 609 5.37 -6.51 18.33
CA ARG A 609 5.14 -6.63 19.78
C ARG A 609 4.98 -8.07 20.27
N GLN A 610 4.52 -8.96 19.39
CA GLN A 610 4.42 -10.40 19.66
C GLN A 610 5.78 -11.11 19.72
N GLY A 611 6.87 -10.42 19.35
CA GLY A 611 8.21 -11.02 19.30
C GLY A 611 8.37 -12.04 18.17
N ARG A 612 7.72 -11.82 17.03
CA ARG A 612 7.83 -12.68 15.84
C ARG A 612 9.09 -12.42 15.03
N GLU A 613 9.90 -11.42 15.37
CA GLU A 613 11.17 -11.18 14.73
C GLU A 613 12.16 -12.33 15.04
N ILE A 614 12.64 -13.00 13.99
CA ILE A 614 13.60 -14.10 14.08
C ILE A 614 15.02 -13.54 14.03
N ALA A 615 15.25 -12.53 13.19
CA ALA A 615 16.57 -11.94 13.03
C ALA A 615 16.49 -10.51 12.48
N ARG A 616 17.49 -9.74 12.84
CA ARG A 616 17.76 -8.40 12.30
C ARG A 616 19.13 -8.38 11.66
N VAL A 617 19.22 -7.90 10.45
CA VAL A 617 20.45 -7.81 9.66
C VAL A 617 20.82 -6.35 9.48
N TRP A 618 21.94 -5.92 10.07
CA TRP A 618 22.44 -4.58 9.89
C TRP A 618 23.31 -4.52 8.63
N THR A 619 22.84 -3.81 7.60
CA THR A 619 23.51 -3.71 6.29
C THR A 619 24.35 -2.45 6.12
N GLY A 620 24.59 -1.69 7.19
CA GLY A 620 25.44 -0.51 7.16
C GLY A 620 26.92 -0.87 6.98
N ASP A 621 27.60 -0.20 6.04
CA ASP A 621 29.01 -0.39 5.73
C ASP A 621 29.76 0.95 5.75
N ALA A 622 30.94 0.98 6.41
CA ALA A 622 31.78 2.16 6.47
C ALA A 622 32.31 2.60 5.08
N ASN A 623 32.41 1.66 4.14
CA ASN A 623 32.87 1.89 2.77
C ASN A 623 31.75 1.90 1.72
N GLY A 624 30.49 1.93 2.15
CA GLY A 624 29.34 2.02 1.25
C GLY A 624 29.22 3.38 0.56
N PHE A 625 28.32 3.49 -0.40
CA PHE A 625 27.96 4.73 -1.08
C PHE A 625 27.65 5.86 -0.07
N ARG A 626 26.96 5.52 1.01
CA ARG A 626 26.83 6.33 2.23
C ARG A 626 27.32 5.51 3.43
N ALA A 627 28.36 6.01 4.06
CA ALA A 627 29.04 5.30 5.15
C ALA A 627 28.09 5.06 6.34
N ASN A 628 28.06 3.81 6.84
CA ASN A 628 27.34 3.40 8.04
C ASN A 628 25.83 3.74 8.04
N LEU A 629 25.23 3.92 6.88
CA LEU A 629 23.82 4.20 6.72
C LEU A 629 23.14 3.05 5.97
N PRO A 630 22.55 2.09 6.66
CA PRO A 630 21.76 1.04 6.01
C PRO A 630 20.56 1.66 5.30
N PHE A 631 20.24 1.13 4.14
CA PHE A 631 19.04 1.47 3.41
C PHE A 631 18.62 0.24 2.62
N THR A 632 18.19 -0.79 3.38
CA THR A 632 17.90 -2.12 2.84
C THR A 632 16.63 -2.11 2.02
N TRP A 633 16.75 -2.53 0.76
CA TRP A 633 15.70 -2.46 -0.24
C TRP A 633 14.78 -3.70 -0.20
N GLY A 634 15.37 -4.89 -0.26
CA GLY A 634 14.63 -6.15 -0.28
C GLY A 634 15.45 -7.34 0.20
N ALA A 635 14.82 -8.49 0.15
CA ALA A 635 15.44 -9.75 0.52
C ALA A 635 14.89 -10.89 -0.32
N GLN A 636 15.74 -11.89 -0.62
CA GLN A 636 15.34 -13.13 -1.27
C GLN A 636 16.04 -14.32 -0.60
N PRO A 637 15.29 -15.32 -0.06
CA PRO A 637 15.88 -16.58 0.38
C PRO A 637 16.28 -17.44 -0.82
N HIS A 638 17.43 -18.10 -0.73
CA HIS A 638 17.89 -19.02 -1.77
C HIS A 638 18.88 -20.03 -1.21
N LYS A 639 18.62 -21.34 -1.41
CA LYS A 639 19.49 -22.44 -0.98
C LYS A 639 19.94 -22.36 0.49
N GLY A 640 19.02 -22.00 1.40
CA GLY A 640 19.29 -21.92 2.84
C GLY A 640 20.12 -20.70 3.28
N LEU A 641 20.34 -19.75 2.37
CA LEU A 641 20.90 -18.43 2.62
C LEU A 641 19.86 -17.36 2.36
N ILE A 642 20.10 -16.16 2.87
CA ILE A 642 19.26 -14.99 2.65
C ILE A 642 20.12 -13.92 1.98
N TYR A 643 19.66 -13.41 0.86
CA TYR A 643 20.29 -12.37 0.09
C TYR A 643 19.56 -11.05 0.34
N PHE A 644 20.22 -10.09 0.96
CA PHE A 644 19.69 -8.73 1.13
C PHE A 644 20.40 -7.79 0.17
N ASN A 645 19.64 -6.94 -0.47
CA ASN A 645 20.17 -5.82 -1.23
C ASN A 645 19.99 -4.52 -0.44
N ASP A 646 21.06 -3.76 -0.40
CA ASP A 646 21.10 -2.47 0.27
C ASP A 646 21.55 -1.39 -0.71
N ILE A 647 20.77 -0.29 -0.79
CA ILE A 647 21.03 0.82 -1.72
C ILE A 647 22.47 1.35 -1.57
N HIS A 648 22.97 1.42 -0.35
CA HIS A 648 24.22 2.10 -0.07
C HIS A 648 25.43 1.17 0.05
N SER A 649 25.20 -0.12 0.25
CA SER A 649 26.30 -1.04 0.58
C SER A 649 26.34 -2.31 -0.26
N GLY A 650 25.37 -2.52 -1.16
CA GLY A 650 25.35 -3.64 -2.11
C GLY A 650 24.74 -4.92 -1.55
N LEU A 651 25.18 -6.06 -2.08
CA LEU A 651 24.65 -7.38 -1.76
C LEU A 651 25.24 -7.93 -0.46
N TRP A 652 24.36 -8.43 0.42
CA TRP A 652 24.67 -9.13 1.65
C TRP A 652 24.14 -10.54 1.59
N ILE A 653 24.98 -11.53 1.84
CA ILE A 653 24.62 -12.94 1.90
C ILE A 653 24.76 -13.38 3.34
N VAL A 654 23.65 -13.77 3.97
CA VAL A 654 23.63 -14.14 5.38
C VAL A 654 23.03 -15.52 5.60
N LYS A 655 23.36 -16.11 6.74
CA LYS A 655 22.77 -17.36 7.22
C LYS A 655 22.29 -17.17 8.66
N LEU A 656 21.13 -17.71 8.98
CA LEU A 656 20.66 -17.78 10.36
C LEU A 656 21.49 -18.82 11.13
N GLY A 657 22.04 -18.38 12.26
CA GLY A 657 22.79 -19.22 13.20
C GLY A 657 21.89 -19.91 14.23
N GLU A 658 22.48 -20.20 15.39
CA GLU A 658 21.76 -20.80 16.50
C GLU A 658 20.73 -19.83 17.11
N LYS A 659 19.77 -20.38 17.81
CA LYS A 659 18.84 -19.60 18.63
C LYS A 659 19.62 -18.88 19.72
N ILE A 660 19.33 -17.58 19.91
CA ILE A 660 19.92 -16.79 21.00
C ILE A 660 19.25 -17.20 22.32
N ASP A 661 20.04 -17.77 23.21
CA ASP A 661 19.58 -18.04 24.58
C ASP A 661 19.57 -16.72 25.38
N LYS A 662 18.41 -16.15 25.58
CA LYS A 662 18.26 -14.92 26.39
C LYS A 662 18.45 -15.14 27.89
N GLY A 663 18.77 -16.39 28.32
CA GLY A 663 18.85 -16.77 29.72
C GLY A 663 17.53 -16.51 30.45
N SER A 664 17.14 -17.31 31.42
CA SER A 664 16.00 -16.96 32.24
C SER A 664 16.39 -15.78 33.15
N THR A 665 16.20 -14.53 32.64
CA THR A 665 16.18 -13.40 33.57
C THR A 665 14.95 -13.58 34.43
N THR A 666 15.11 -14.26 35.55
CA THR A 666 14.21 -14.12 36.69
C THR A 666 14.20 -12.64 37.01
N ALA A 667 13.10 -11.96 36.69
CA ALA A 667 12.87 -10.60 37.16
C ALA A 667 13.18 -10.56 38.66
N PRO A 668 13.98 -9.59 39.15
CA PRO A 668 14.07 -9.40 40.58
C PRO A 668 12.65 -9.14 41.08
N GLY A 669 12.18 -9.96 42.01
CA GLY A 669 10.88 -9.79 42.68
C GLY A 669 10.81 -8.39 43.30
N PRO A 670 9.56 -7.91 43.59
CA PRO A 670 9.28 -6.55 44.02
C PRO A 670 9.97 -6.17 45.32
#